data_6337c66739fd0d73bc35a46c226e621d
#
_entry.id   6337c66739fd0d73bc35a46c226e621d
#
_cell.length_a   1.000
_cell.length_b   1.000
_cell.length_c   1.000
_cell.angle_alpha   90.00
_cell.angle_beta   90.00
_cell.angle_gamma   90.00
#
_symmetry.space_group_name_H-M   'P 1'
#
loop_
_entity.id
_entity.type
_entity.pdbx_description
1 polymer ?
#
loop_
_entity_poly.entity_id
_entity_poly.type
_entity_poly.pdbx_seq_one_letter_code
_entity_poly.pdbx_strand_id
1 'polypeptide(L)'
;MRLPVQKFFPAVLFLALSGCCFAQSVTVEVSSAKAIPFDPDKALGSSLDILPAKHFEKVFSAETIKQSLSAGWGPITYRQNTELSIGAWHWNPSGRWSDPEHKSGYFTGSADPKEEIRMSYGYPLPHRGNTRNGGASHGYSRLTDGDARTYWKSNPYLTSKFTGESDVLHPQWIVIDFGSSQQIDAIRIAWADPYATKFLVQYWSGGENPMDRPLAGAWNTFPQGEISDSKGGSPLLRLAGQPVRARFLRILMTESSNSCDSHGSGDPRNCVGYAAFEISAGNFSNDGKFIDLVKHVAGENQTATLVSSIDPWHSESDRNPNSVQSGLDIFFKSGYTNRLPAMIPVSMLYGTPEDSAAELAYLRKRGYPISYVEMGEEPDGQYMIPEDYAALYLEWATALHKVDPALKLGGPVFEGVNDDIKVWPDANGKTSWLGRFVDYLKSHNRMNDLTFVSFEHYPISPCDINWSDLYREPELTRNILRVWREDGVPENIPLMNTESNLSWELTEPMQDVLAALWLADSVGSFLQFGGPGAVYYHSPIQPEPLRPGCHGYSTYGNFVADEDLNIKQYASQYFASRMINLDWVQHGAGVHRLYPANADVTDDAGNTLVTAYAAARPDGEWSLLLINKDATNAHAVRVQFADEKSQRHFDGKLSVTTFGAAEYVWHPAGAMSQALPDGPPAVSSPDARADTRFILPRASITVLRGKLR
;
A
#
# COMPACT_ATOMS: atom_id res chain seq x y z
N MET A 1 -43.90 -83.21 3.94
CA MET A 1 -43.45 -83.15 2.56
C MET A 1 -42.56 -81.92 2.41
N ARG A 2 -41.20 -82.07 2.44
CA ARG A 2 -40.26 -80.97 2.36
C ARG A 2 -39.72 -80.90 0.93
N LEU A 3 -39.78 -79.75 0.28
CA LEU A 3 -39.13 -79.45 -0.97
C LEU A 3 -37.83 -78.62 -0.70
N PRO A 4 -36.74 -78.81 -1.43
CA PRO A 4 -35.49 -78.17 -1.15
C PRO A 4 -35.38 -76.78 -1.79
N VAL A 5 -34.74 -75.86 -1.04
CA VAL A 5 -34.43 -74.50 -1.49
C VAL A 5 -33.07 -74.54 -2.19
N GLN A 6 -33.09 -74.23 -3.50
CA GLN A 6 -31.88 -74.00 -4.29
C GLN A 6 -31.28 -72.58 -3.97
N LYS A 7 -30.03 -72.58 -3.51
CA LYS A 7 -29.29 -71.34 -3.32
C LYS A 7 -28.63 -70.90 -4.64
N PHE A 8 -29.10 -69.79 -5.19
CA PHE A 8 -28.36 -69.06 -6.22
C PHE A 8 -27.29 -68.16 -5.58
N PHE A 9 -26.01 -68.34 -5.94
CA PHE A 9 -24.93 -67.41 -5.69
C PHE A 9 -24.87 -66.43 -6.89
N PRO A 10 -24.91 -65.08 -6.68
CA PRO A 10 -24.51 -64.17 -7.71
C PRO A 10 -23.00 -64.03 -7.76
N ALA A 11 -22.40 -64.33 -8.90
CA ALA A 11 -21.02 -63.98 -9.19
C ALA A 11 -20.90 -62.44 -9.32
N VAL A 12 -20.24 -61.81 -8.36
CA VAL A 12 -19.87 -60.38 -8.44
C VAL A 12 -18.64 -60.29 -9.33
N LEU A 13 -18.85 -59.79 -10.55
CA LEU A 13 -17.77 -59.44 -11.48
C LEU A 13 -17.12 -58.14 -10.98
N PHE A 14 -15.95 -58.20 -10.37
CA PHE A 14 -15.11 -57.04 -10.10
C PHE A 14 -14.54 -56.52 -11.42
N LEU A 15 -15.18 -55.50 -12.01
CA LEU A 15 -14.52 -54.67 -13.00
C LEU A 15 -13.46 -53.84 -12.25
N ALA A 16 -12.19 -54.20 -12.35
CA ALA A 16 -11.07 -53.36 -12.04
C ALA A 16 -11.08 -52.21 -13.07
N LEU A 17 -11.66 -51.10 -12.72
CA LEU A 17 -11.38 -49.82 -13.38
C LEU A 17 -9.93 -49.47 -13.12
N SER A 18 -9.04 -49.85 -14.07
CA SER A 18 -7.72 -49.31 -14.18
C SER A 18 -7.86 -47.81 -14.46
N GLY A 19 -7.97 -47.02 -13.41
CA GLY A 19 -7.80 -45.57 -13.53
C GLY A 19 -6.41 -45.35 -14.13
N CYS A 20 -6.36 -44.85 -15.37
CA CYS A 20 -5.16 -44.24 -15.91
C CYS A 20 -4.78 -43.11 -14.97
N CYS A 21 -3.91 -43.38 -13.99
CA CYS A 21 -3.20 -42.32 -13.30
C CYS A 21 -2.36 -41.59 -14.35
N PHE A 22 -2.91 -40.54 -14.96
CA PHE A 22 -2.08 -39.59 -15.67
C PHE A 22 -1.01 -39.10 -14.69
N ALA A 23 0.25 -39.26 -15.06
CA ALA A 23 1.34 -38.83 -14.22
C ALA A 23 1.30 -37.32 -14.14
N GLN A 24 1.10 -36.76 -12.93
CA GLN A 24 1.13 -35.33 -12.68
C GLN A 24 2.44 -34.74 -13.21
N SER A 25 2.34 -33.62 -13.92
CA SER A 25 3.45 -33.00 -14.61
C SER A 25 3.52 -31.48 -14.38
N VAL A 26 4.75 -30.98 -14.45
CA VAL A 26 5.04 -29.56 -14.56
C VAL A 26 5.75 -29.33 -15.88
N THR A 27 5.16 -28.51 -16.74
CA THR A 27 5.72 -28.16 -18.05
C THR A 27 6.16 -26.72 -18.05
N VAL A 28 7.44 -26.48 -18.35
CA VAL A 28 8.05 -25.16 -18.53
C VAL A 28 8.17 -24.86 -20.01
N GLU A 29 7.59 -23.74 -20.45
CA GLU A 29 7.67 -23.27 -21.85
C GLU A 29 8.94 -22.46 -22.06
N VAL A 30 9.97 -23.06 -22.66
CA VAL A 30 11.30 -22.44 -22.82
C VAL A 30 11.50 -21.66 -24.12
N SER A 31 10.40 -21.20 -24.74
CA SER A 31 10.48 -20.32 -25.90
C SER A 31 11.13 -18.99 -25.53
N SER A 32 12.13 -18.56 -26.30
CA SER A 32 12.82 -17.28 -26.06
C SER A 32 11.90 -16.07 -26.14
N ALA A 33 10.81 -16.16 -26.91
CA ALA A 33 9.78 -15.10 -27.03
C ALA A 33 8.95 -14.93 -25.75
N LYS A 34 8.92 -15.93 -24.87
CA LYS A 34 8.20 -15.92 -23.60
C LYS A 34 9.09 -15.59 -22.42
N ALA A 35 10.40 -15.43 -22.62
CA ALA A 35 11.35 -15.16 -21.55
C ALA A 35 11.20 -13.73 -21.02
N ILE A 36 10.97 -13.59 -19.72
CA ILE A 36 10.88 -12.31 -19.03
C ILE A 36 12.22 -12.05 -18.34
N PRO A 37 13.00 -11.05 -18.79
CA PRO A 37 14.26 -10.72 -18.14
C PRO A 37 14.02 -9.99 -16.82
N PHE A 38 14.71 -10.37 -15.76
CA PHE A 38 14.73 -9.64 -14.50
C PHE A 38 16.11 -9.76 -13.82
N ASP A 39 16.48 -8.74 -13.08
CA ASP A 39 17.70 -8.70 -12.27
C ASP A 39 17.28 -8.75 -10.80
N PRO A 40 17.58 -9.82 -10.05
CA PRO A 40 17.16 -9.95 -8.66
C PRO A 40 17.57 -8.77 -7.78
N ASP A 41 18.73 -8.16 -8.05
CA ASP A 41 19.23 -7.00 -7.31
C ASP A 41 18.40 -5.72 -7.57
N LYS A 42 17.45 -5.77 -8.48
CA LYS A 42 16.53 -4.66 -8.80
C LYS A 42 15.06 -5.04 -8.60
N ALA A 43 14.75 -6.32 -8.78
CA ALA A 43 13.39 -6.82 -8.85
C ALA A 43 12.87 -7.39 -7.53
N LEU A 44 13.74 -7.76 -6.59
CA LEU A 44 13.40 -8.42 -5.34
C LEU A 44 13.93 -7.61 -4.16
N GLY A 45 13.11 -6.70 -3.68
CA GLY A 45 13.42 -5.81 -2.56
C GLY A 45 12.59 -6.09 -1.32
N SER A 46 12.83 -5.30 -0.29
CA SER A 46 12.04 -5.28 0.94
C SER A 46 12.09 -3.90 1.59
N SER A 47 11.34 -3.71 2.67
CA SER A 47 11.29 -2.45 3.41
C SER A 47 11.83 -2.57 4.83
N LEU A 48 12.25 -1.44 5.37
CA LEU A 48 12.15 -1.09 6.78
C LEU A 48 10.98 -0.13 6.89
N ASP A 49 10.05 -0.45 7.76
CA ASP A 49 8.88 0.40 8.02
C ASP A 49 9.04 1.19 9.31
N ILE A 50 7.96 1.82 9.78
CA ILE A 50 7.96 2.59 11.01
C ILE A 50 8.53 1.75 12.14
N LEU A 51 9.63 2.23 12.71
CA LEU A 51 10.30 1.57 13.81
C LEU A 51 9.68 1.99 15.16
N PRO A 52 9.64 1.10 16.16
CA PRO A 52 9.20 1.48 17.49
C PRO A 52 10.01 2.68 18.02
N ALA A 53 9.34 3.70 18.58
CA ALA A 53 10.00 4.90 19.11
C ALA A 53 11.04 4.60 20.20
N LYS A 54 10.90 3.46 20.89
CA LYS A 54 11.89 2.93 21.83
C LYS A 54 12.68 1.82 21.14
N HIS A 55 13.99 1.78 21.40
CA HIS A 55 14.90 0.73 20.94
C HIS A 55 15.11 0.64 19.41
N PHE A 56 14.70 1.64 18.64
CA PHE A 56 14.92 1.62 17.19
C PHE A 56 16.41 1.52 16.81
N GLU A 57 17.32 2.05 17.64
CA GLU A 57 18.77 1.91 17.43
C GLU A 57 19.25 0.46 17.42
N LYS A 58 18.53 -0.47 18.05
CA LYS A 58 18.85 -1.90 17.98
C LYS A 58 18.60 -2.49 16.60
N VAL A 59 17.60 -1.97 15.86
CA VAL A 59 17.37 -2.39 14.48
C VAL A 59 18.62 -2.12 13.64
N PHE A 60 19.36 -1.06 13.93
CA PHE A 60 20.60 -0.70 13.24
C PHE A 60 21.87 -1.29 13.86
N SER A 61 21.74 -2.25 14.78
CA SER A 61 22.89 -2.99 15.27
C SER A 61 23.44 -3.95 14.19
N ALA A 62 24.74 -4.17 14.17
CA ALA A 62 25.38 -5.05 13.18
C ALA A 62 24.79 -6.48 13.18
N GLU A 63 24.41 -6.99 14.36
CA GLU A 63 23.79 -8.31 14.48
C GLU A 63 22.40 -8.35 13.88
N THR A 64 21.53 -7.38 14.19
CA THR A 64 20.17 -7.32 13.62
C THR A 64 20.22 -7.11 12.11
N ILE A 65 21.06 -6.22 11.62
CA ILE A 65 21.25 -6.02 10.16
C ILE A 65 21.66 -7.32 9.47
N LYS A 66 22.65 -8.02 10.03
CA LYS A 66 23.09 -9.30 9.49
C LYS A 66 21.97 -10.33 9.44
N GLN A 67 21.17 -10.43 10.50
CA GLN A 67 20.02 -11.34 10.54
C GLN A 67 18.94 -10.93 9.53
N SER A 68 18.56 -9.66 9.50
CA SER A 68 17.56 -9.14 8.56
C SER A 68 17.96 -9.41 7.11
N LEU A 69 19.18 -9.05 6.73
CA LEU A 69 19.68 -9.25 5.37
C LEU A 69 19.94 -10.73 5.04
N SER A 70 19.97 -11.63 6.02
CA SER A 70 20.11 -13.08 5.79
C SER A 70 18.87 -13.70 5.12
N ALA A 71 17.75 -12.99 5.06
CA ALA A 71 16.59 -13.33 4.24
C ALA A 71 16.88 -13.26 2.74
N GLY A 72 17.93 -12.52 2.35
CA GLY A 72 18.46 -12.48 0.99
C GLY A 72 17.85 -11.38 0.11
N TRP A 73 16.95 -10.55 0.61
CA TRP A 73 16.35 -9.45 -0.17
C TRP A 73 17.41 -8.47 -0.67
N GLY A 74 17.26 -8.00 -1.92
CA GLY A 74 18.17 -7.07 -2.58
C GLY A 74 17.99 -5.62 -2.11
N PRO A 75 17.40 -4.70 -2.89
CA PRO A 75 17.23 -3.30 -2.49
C PRO A 75 16.27 -3.17 -1.31
N ILE A 76 16.64 -2.31 -0.36
CA ILE A 76 15.82 -2.02 0.82
C ILE A 76 15.38 -0.56 0.75
N THR A 77 14.09 -0.31 0.90
CA THR A 77 13.54 1.04 1.14
C THR A 77 13.38 1.28 2.64
N TYR A 78 13.38 2.55 3.07
CA TYR A 78 13.09 2.94 4.44
C TYR A 78 11.92 3.91 4.48
N ARG A 79 10.78 3.43 4.92
CA ARG A 79 9.51 4.17 5.03
C ARG A 79 9.39 4.79 6.42
N GLN A 80 10.25 5.79 6.69
CA GLN A 80 10.28 6.47 8.00
C GLN A 80 9.15 7.47 8.21
N ASN A 81 8.52 7.94 7.15
CA ASN A 81 7.60 9.07 7.12
C ASN A 81 6.30 8.70 6.43
N THR A 82 5.55 7.79 7.02
CA THR A 82 4.23 7.45 6.48
C THR A 82 3.23 8.57 6.76
N GLU A 83 2.60 9.04 5.71
CA GLU A 83 1.56 10.08 5.77
C GLU A 83 0.32 9.59 6.54
N LEU A 84 0.01 8.30 6.48
CA LEU A 84 -1.10 7.69 7.20
C LEU A 84 -0.97 7.79 8.71
N SER A 85 0.26 7.72 9.22
CA SER A 85 0.47 7.62 10.66
C SER A 85 0.58 8.95 11.37
N ILE A 86 1.17 9.98 10.72
CA ILE A 86 1.51 11.20 11.45
C ILE A 86 1.24 12.50 10.68
N GLY A 87 1.14 12.48 9.38
CA GLY A 87 0.99 13.67 8.56
C GLY A 87 2.35 14.27 8.19
N ALA A 88 2.79 15.34 8.86
CA ALA A 88 4.05 15.98 8.50
C ALA A 88 5.27 15.35 9.20
N TRP A 89 6.38 15.26 8.46
CA TRP A 89 7.66 14.77 8.97
C TRP A 89 8.79 15.75 8.69
N HIS A 90 9.60 16.03 9.70
CA HIS A 90 10.89 16.67 9.51
C HIS A 90 11.95 15.59 9.33
N TRP A 91 12.23 15.19 8.10
CA TRP A 91 13.28 14.23 7.74
C TRP A 91 14.68 14.72 8.20
N ASN A 92 14.88 16.05 8.25
CA ASN A 92 16.00 16.72 8.88
C ASN A 92 15.46 17.72 9.91
N PRO A 93 15.75 17.57 11.21
CA PRO A 93 15.32 18.52 12.24
C PRO A 93 15.95 19.92 12.07
N SER A 94 17.09 20.01 11.37
CA SER A 94 17.68 21.28 10.97
C SER A 94 17.02 21.77 9.68
N GLY A 95 16.37 22.92 9.74
CA GLY A 95 15.65 23.48 8.60
C GLY A 95 15.20 24.91 8.87
N ARG A 96 14.26 25.37 8.06
CA ARG A 96 13.69 26.70 8.17
C ARG A 96 12.16 26.66 8.11
N TRP A 97 11.54 27.46 8.94
CA TRP A 97 10.13 27.75 8.89
C TRP A 97 9.86 28.95 7.97
N SER A 98 8.69 28.99 7.33
CA SER A 98 8.25 30.18 6.57
C SER A 98 7.99 31.38 7.49
N ASP A 99 7.69 31.14 8.77
CA ASP A 99 7.66 32.10 9.85
C ASP A 99 8.71 31.72 10.92
N PRO A 100 9.97 32.19 10.78
CA PRO A 100 11.03 31.82 11.71
C PRO A 100 10.88 32.41 13.11
N GLU A 101 10.19 33.55 13.24
CA GLU A 101 9.98 34.23 14.50
C GLU A 101 9.10 33.39 15.45
N HIS A 102 8.04 32.79 14.90
CA HIS A 102 7.10 31.95 15.65
C HIS A 102 7.40 30.46 15.52
N LYS A 103 8.44 30.08 14.77
CA LYS A 103 8.75 28.68 14.43
C LYS A 103 7.50 27.92 13.95
N SER A 104 6.85 28.47 12.95
CA SER A 104 5.61 27.95 12.41
C SER A 104 5.51 28.16 10.89
N GLY A 105 4.48 27.62 10.28
CA GLY A 105 4.25 27.73 8.86
C GLY A 105 4.67 26.48 8.10
N TYR A 106 5.27 26.68 6.94
CA TYR A 106 5.76 25.60 6.08
C TYR A 106 7.24 25.36 6.39
N PHE A 107 7.54 24.14 6.80
CA PHE A 107 8.90 23.75 7.11
C PHE A 107 9.64 23.25 5.86
N THR A 108 10.92 23.53 5.78
CA THR A 108 11.81 22.96 4.75
C THR A 108 13.12 22.56 5.43
N GLY A 109 13.41 21.28 5.39
CA GLY A 109 14.64 20.68 5.93
C GLY A 109 15.89 21.23 5.24
N SER A 110 16.99 21.28 5.97
CA SER A 110 18.26 21.76 5.41
C SER A 110 18.90 20.71 4.50
N ALA A 111 19.14 21.09 3.25
CA ALA A 111 19.91 20.28 2.31
C ALA A 111 21.45 20.41 2.50
N ASP A 112 21.91 21.08 3.56
CA ASP A 112 23.35 21.21 3.86
C ASP A 112 23.83 19.98 4.66
N PRO A 113 24.78 19.19 4.13
CA PRO A 113 25.23 17.96 4.78
C PRO A 113 26.31 18.17 5.84
N LYS A 114 26.35 19.33 6.51
CA LYS A 114 27.38 19.61 7.54
C LYS A 114 27.32 18.64 8.71
N GLU A 115 26.09 18.29 9.11
CA GLU A 115 25.86 17.39 10.24
C GLU A 115 25.20 16.09 9.75
N GLU A 116 25.35 15.04 10.54
CA GLU A 116 24.72 13.76 10.31
C GLU A 116 23.29 13.78 10.81
N ILE A 117 22.35 13.41 9.96
CA ILE A 117 20.95 13.26 10.36
C ILE A 117 20.76 11.92 11.06
N ARG A 118 20.69 11.98 12.37
CA ARG A 118 20.55 10.80 13.23
C ARG A 118 19.09 10.45 13.55
N MET A 119 18.20 11.44 13.53
CA MET A 119 16.78 11.29 13.85
C MET A 119 15.92 12.17 12.96
N SER A 120 14.71 11.73 12.72
CA SER A 120 13.60 12.48 12.12
C SER A 120 12.42 12.52 13.10
N TYR A 121 11.51 13.46 12.91
CA TYR A 121 10.44 13.76 13.85
C TYR A 121 9.10 13.94 13.15
N GLY A 122 8.05 13.36 13.73
CA GLY A 122 6.68 13.50 13.27
C GLY A 122 5.94 14.67 13.94
N TYR A 123 5.11 15.30 13.15
CA TYR A 123 4.20 16.39 13.54
C TYR A 123 2.79 15.99 13.16
N PRO A 124 1.92 15.61 14.13
CA PRO A 124 0.57 15.21 13.83
C PRO A 124 -0.23 16.38 13.27
N LEU A 125 -0.63 16.24 12.03
CA LEU A 125 -1.63 17.11 11.43
C LEU A 125 -3.00 16.45 11.55
N PRO A 126 -4.09 17.22 11.68
CA PRO A 126 -5.41 16.64 11.49
C PRO A 126 -5.46 16.16 10.04
N HIS A 127 -5.58 14.87 9.83
CA HIS A 127 -5.80 14.33 8.50
C HIS A 127 -7.08 14.91 7.92
N ARG A 128 -7.63 14.36 6.84
CA ARG A 128 -8.81 14.96 6.19
C ARG A 128 -10.07 15.03 7.07
N GLY A 129 -9.97 14.62 8.32
CA GLY A 129 -11.01 14.67 9.34
C GLY A 129 -11.24 13.32 10.01
N ASN A 130 -12.40 13.15 10.65
CA ASN A 130 -12.84 11.89 11.20
C ASN A 130 -14.02 11.35 10.39
N THR A 131 -14.05 10.05 10.16
CA THR A 131 -15.17 9.37 9.53
C THR A 131 -15.73 8.29 10.46
N ARG A 132 -17.03 7.96 10.32
CA ARG A 132 -17.66 6.93 11.16
C ARG A 132 -17.25 5.51 10.79
N ASN A 133 -16.74 5.32 9.60
CA ASN A 133 -16.46 3.99 9.05
C ASN A 133 -14.99 3.59 9.16
N GLY A 134 -14.19 4.36 9.89
CA GLY A 134 -12.75 4.09 10.00
C GLY A 134 -12.00 4.57 8.80
N GLY A 135 -11.64 4.16 7.83
CA GLY A 135 -10.89 4.62 6.67
C GLY A 135 -9.56 5.30 7.03
N ALA A 136 -8.75 5.59 6.06
CA ALA A 136 -7.43 6.16 6.24
C ALA A 136 -7.40 7.62 6.73
N SER A 137 -8.57 8.19 7.06
CA SER A 137 -8.66 9.52 7.66
C SER A 137 -8.56 9.42 9.18
N HIS A 138 -7.34 9.45 9.68
CA HIS A 138 -7.05 9.43 11.11
C HIS A 138 -7.03 10.85 11.69
N GLY A 139 -7.42 10.97 12.95
CA GLY A 139 -7.44 12.23 13.66
C GLY A 139 -8.83 12.85 13.77
N TYR A 140 -8.90 14.00 14.41
CA TYR A 140 -10.14 14.69 14.72
C TYR A 140 -10.23 15.99 13.94
N SER A 141 -11.45 16.33 13.51
CA SER A 141 -11.71 17.54 12.77
C SER A 141 -11.56 18.78 13.66
N ARG A 142 -10.92 19.81 13.14
CA ARG A 142 -10.89 21.15 13.73
C ARG A 142 -12.18 21.95 13.46
N LEU A 143 -13.06 21.42 12.62
CA LEU A 143 -14.32 22.08 12.25
C LEU A 143 -15.46 21.85 13.25
N THR A 144 -15.28 20.92 14.18
CA THR A 144 -16.30 20.49 15.14
C THR A 144 -15.71 20.16 16.52
N ASP A 145 -14.50 20.68 16.84
CA ASP A 145 -13.81 20.39 18.11
C ASP A 145 -14.21 21.33 19.27
N GLY A 146 -14.92 22.41 18.98
CA GLY A 146 -15.36 23.40 19.96
C GLY A 146 -14.25 24.38 20.39
N ASP A 147 -13.12 24.40 19.69
CA ASP A 147 -12.03 25.35 19.96
C ASP A 147 -11.94 26.42 18.84
N ALA A 148 -12.39 27.62 19.14
CA ALA A 148 -12.37 28.75 18.21
C ALA A 148 -10.96 29.24 17.83
N ARG A 149 -9.89 28.63 18.37
CA ARG A 149 -8.50 28.94 18.04
C ARG A 149 -7.93 28.01 16.97
N THR A 150 -8.52 26.83 16.80
CA THR A 150 -8.15 25.89 15.74
C THR A 150 -8.96 26.16 14.48
N TYR A 151 -8.41 25.81 13.33
CA TYR A 151 -9.12 25.93 12.06
C TYR A 151 -8.63 24.87 11.08
N TRP A 152 -9.47 24.54 10.14
CA TRP A 152 -9.12 23.81 8.93
C TRP A 152 -8.75 24.80 7.82
N LYS A 153 -7.76 24.43 7.00
CA LYS A 153 -7.43 25.10 5.76
C LYS A 153 -7.16 24.08 4.65
N SER A 154 -7.57 24.39 3.43
CA SER A 154 -7.31 23.57 2.26
C SER A 154 -5.85 23.64 1.82
N ASN A 155 -5.37 22.61 1.11
CA ASN A 155 -4.01 22.57 0.60
C ASN A 155 -3.77 23.72 -0.43
N PRO A 156 -2.80 24.61 -0.21
CA PRO A 156 -2.54 25.74 -1.08
C PRO A 156 -2.06 25.34 -2.48
N TYR A 157 -1.42 24.18 -2.62
CA TYR A 157 -0.87 23.69 -3.89
C TYR A 157 -1.94 23.20 -4.86
N LEU A 158 -3.21 23.10 -4.44
CA LEU A 158 -4.36 22.79 -5.29
C LEU A 158 -5.06 24.06 -5.83
N THR A 159 -4.47 25.21 -5.65
CA THR A 159 -5.03 26.48 -6.14
C THR A 159 -4.43 26.87 -7.49
N SER A 160 -5.15 27.71 -8.24
CA SER A 160 -4.73 28.25 -9.53
C SER A 160 -3.36 28.93 -9.52
N LYS A 161 -2.94 29.41 -8.34
CA LYS A 161 -1.61 30.00 -8.15
C LYS A 161 -0.47 29.00 -8.37
N PHE A 162 -0.67 27.75 -8.01
CA PHE A 162 0.34 26.70 -8.10
C PHE A 162 0.09 25.78 -9.30
N THR A 163 -1.14 25.31 -9.48
CA THR A 163 -1.50 24.42 -10.59
C THR A 163 -1.50 25.13 -11.96
N GLY A 164 -1.70 26.46 -11.97
CA GLY A 164 -1.95 27.20 -13.20
C GLY A 164 -3.33 26.96 -13.81
N GLU A 165 -4.17 26.14 -13.19
CA GLU A 165 -5.52 25.79 -13.63
C GLU A 165 -6.56 26.58 -12.83
N SER A 166 -7.79 26.61 -13.33
CA SER A 166 -8.91 27.21 -12.59
C SER A 166 -9.23 26.41 -11.33
N ASP A 167 -9.45 27.09 -10.19
CA ASP A 167 -9.84 26.47 -8.91
C ASP A 167 -11.12 25.60 -9.03
N VAL A 168 -11.93 25.80 -10.06
CA VAL A 168 -13.11 24.98 -10.35
C VAL A 168 -12.73 23.53 -10.71
N LEU A 169 -11.52 23.30 -11.23
CA LEU A 169 -11.03 21.97 -11.57
C LEU A 169 -10.52 21.21 -10.34
N HIS A 170 -10.17 21.94 -9.27
CA HIS A 170 -9.74 21.40 -7.99
C HIS A 170 -10.66 21.86 -6.85
N PRO A 171 -11.96 21.50 -6.91
CA PRO A 171 -12.96 22.04 -6.01
C PRO A 171 -12.69 21.59 -4.57
N GLN A 172 -12.65 22.56 -3.65
CA GLN A 172 -12.48 22.28 -2.23
C GLN A 172 -13.85 22.18 -1.56
N TRP A 173 -13.97 21.24 -0.64
CA TRP A 173 -15.25 20.91 0.00
C TRP A 173 -15.07 20.41 1.43
N ILE A 174 -16.18 20.51 2.18
CA ILE A 174 -16.35 19.94 3.52
C ILE A 174 -17.63 19.11 3.51
N VAL A 175 -17.56 17.85 3.95
CA VAL A 175 -18.73 17.00 4.16
C VAL A 175 -18.92 16.77 5.65
N ILE A 176 -20.17 16.83 6.12
CA ILE A 176 -20.60 16.61 7.50
C ILE A 176 -21.55 15.40 7.52
N ASP A 177 -21.30 14.42 8.40
CA ASP A 177 -22.20 13.30 8.67
C ASP A 177 -22.82 13.40 10.07
N PHE A 178 -24.11 13.65 10.15
CA PHE A 178 -24.86 13.66 11.42
C PHE A 178 -25.10 12.26 12.02
N GLY A 179 -24.71 11.21 11.31
CA GLY A 179 -24.93 9.81 11.72
C GLY A 179 -26.34 9.30 11.46
N SER A 180 -27.31 10.19 11.39
CA SER A 180 -28.71 9.90 11.06
C SER A 180 -29.40 11.09 10.39
N SER A 181 -30.51 10.83 9.71
CA SER A 181 -31.27 11.86 9.01
C SER A 181 -31.84 12.89 9.99
N GLN A 182 -31.48 14.15 9.81
CA GLN A 182 -31.86 15.31 10.60
C GLN A 182 -32.73 16.29 9.80
N GLN A 183 -33.43 17.20 10.50
CA GLN A 183 -34.15 18.30 9.90
C GLN A 183 -33.22 19.52 9.85
N ILE A 184 -32.93 20.05 8.64
CA ILE A 184 -31.90 21.07 8.46
C ILE A 184 -32.46 22.16 7.57
N ASP A 185 -32.39 23.41 8.02
CA ASP A 185 -32.74 24.61 7.24
C ASP A 185 -31.76 25.77 7.45
N ALA A 186 -30.70 25.55 8.25
CA ALA A 186 -29.74 26.62 8.56
C ALA A 186 -28.33 26.06 8.76
N ILE A 187 -27.33 26.92 8.45
CA ILE A 187 -25.92 26.67 8.68
C ILE A 187 -25.23 27.95 9.16
N ARG A 188 -24.23 27.79 10.01
CA ARG A 188 -23.25 28.81 10.35
C ARG A 188 -21.86 28.28 10.08
N ILE A 189 -21.09 29.01 9.29
CA ILE A 189 -19.67 28.71 9.07
C ILE A 189 -18.90 29.88 9.67
N ALA A 190 -18.08 29.55 10.67
CA ALA A 190 -17.14 30.55 11.21
C ALA A 190 -15.91 30.53 10.32
N TRP A 191 -15.88 31.40 9.34
CA TRP A 191 -14.78 31.52 8.38
C TRP A 191 -13.50 32.03 9.04
N ALA A 192 -12.36 31.43 8.66
CA ALA A 192 -11.03 32.01 8.85
C ALA A 192 -10.56 32.66 7.53
N ASP A 193 -9.30 33.07 7.43
CA ASP A 193 -8.71 33.62 6.21
C ASP A 193 -7.79 32.56 5.54
N PRO A 194 -7.90 32.43 4.22
CA PRO A 194 -8.87 33.00 3.30
C PRO A 194 -10.24 32.31 3.39
N TYR A 195 -11.31 33.05 3.29
CA TYR A 195 -12.68 32.53 3.29
C TYR A 195 -13.25 32.33 1.89
N ALA A 196 -14.32 31.53 1.77
CA ALA A 196 -15.04 31.40 0.51
C ALA A 196 -15.96 32.62 0.27
N THR A 197 -15.78 33.31 -0.87
CA THR A 197 -16.69 34.35 -1.35
C THR A 197 -17.90 33.77 -2.08
N LYS A 198 -17.70 32.61 -2.75
CA LYS A 198 -18.77 31.81 -3.37
C LYS A 198 -18.67 30.33 -2.93
N PHE A 199 -19.82 29.80 -2.56
CA PHE A 199 -19.94 28.40 -2.18
C PHE A 199 -21.38 27.89 -2.29
N LEU A 200 -21.51 26.54 -2.38
CA LEU A 200 -22.80 25.88 -2.36
C LEU A 200 -22.93 25.09 -1.05
N VAL A 201 -24.11 25.20 -0.41
CA VAL A 201 -24.49 24.28 0.68
C VAL A 201 -25.48 23.29 0.11
N GLN A 202 -25.12 22.00 0.22
CA GLN A 202 -25.84 20.91 -0.42
C GLN A 202 -26.17 19.81 0.58
N TYR A 203 -27.20 19.03 0.27
CA TYR A 203 -27.57 17.83 1.03
C TYR A 203 -27.58 16.61 0.13
N TRP A 204 -27.33 15.46 0.75
CA TRP A 204 -27.32 14.18 0.06
C TRP A 204 -28.71 13.55 0.04
N SER A 205 -29.17 13.09 -1.12
CA SER A 205 -30.42 12.38 -1.32
C SER A 205 -30.27 10.93 -1.78
N GLY A 206 -29.01 10.45 -1.95
CA GLY A 206 -28.71 9.06 -2.33
C GLY A 206 -28.85 8.08 -1.17
N GLY A 207 -28.83 6.79 -1.48
CA GLY A 207 -28.90 5.70 -0.49
C GLY A 207 -27.54 5.26 0.07
N GLU A 208 -26.47 5.46 -0.71
CA GLU A 208 -25.09 5.12 -0.34
C GLU A 208 -24.43 6.21 0.53
N ASN A 209 -23.30 5.86 1.13
CA ASN A 209 -22.50 6.82 1.89
C ASN A 209 -21.69 7.72 0.92
N PRO A 210 -21.89 9.05 0.91
CA PRO A 210 -21.16 9.94 0.02
C PRO A 210 -19.73 10.26 0.50
N MET A 211 -19.33 9.83 1.70
CA MET A 211 -18.00 10.14 2.25
C MET A 211 -16.87 9.55 1.40
N ASP A 212 -17.11 8.39 0.75
CA ASP A 212 -16.13 7.73 -0.11
C ASP A 212 -16.02 8.42 -1.49
N ARG A 213 -17.08 9.13 -1.92
CA ARG A 213 -17.15 9.83 -3.22
C ARG A 213 -17.80 11.21 -3.10
N PRO A 214 -17.16 12.14 -2.40
CA PRO A 214 -17.82 13.37 -1.98
C PRO A 214 -18.18 14.33 -3.14
N LEU A 215 -17.60 14.17 -4.33
CA LEU A 215 -17.92 14.98 -5.50
C LEU A 215 -18.95 14.34 -6.45
N ALA A 216 -19.19 13.03 -6.35
CA ALA A 216 -20.12 12.30 -7.21
C ALA A 216 -21.51 12.15 -6.58
N GLY A 217 -22.49 11.71 -7.39
CA GLY A 217 -23.79 11.23 -6.91
C GLY A 217 -24.84 12.31 -6.64
N ALA A 218 -25.74 12.04 -5.70
CA ALA A 218 -27.03 12.72 -5.55
C ALA A 218 -26.97 13.94 -4.60
N TRP A 219 -26.03 14.84 -4.79
CA TRP A 219 -25.95 16.12 -4.09
C TRP A 219 -26.97 17.12 -4.66
N ASN A 220 -27.78 17.71 -3.79
CA ASN A 220 -28.76 18.73 -4.13
C ASN A 220 -28.45 20.03 -3.37
N THR A 221 -28.43 21.15 -4.08
CA THR A 221 -28.28 22.46 -3.43
C THR A 221 -29.54 22.81 -2.69
N PHE A 222 -29.44 23.31 -1.45
CA PHE A 222 -30.57 23.84 -0.71
C PHE A 222 -31.20 25.02 -1.48
N PRO A 223 -32.51 25.26 -1.35
CA PRO A 223 -33.18 26.38 -2.07
C PRO A 223 -32.52 27.75 -1.94
N GLN A 224 -31.86 28.01 -0.81
CA GLN A 224 -31.10 29.24 -0.52
C GLN A 224 -29.63 28.87 -0.20
N GLY A 225 -29.13 27.72 -0.70
CA GLY A 225 -27.79 27.22 -0.44
C GLY A 225 -26.73 27.71 -1.43
N GLU A 226 -27.07 28.51 -2.44
CA GLU A 226 -26.11 29.17 -3.34
C GLU A 226 -25.74 30.52 -2.78
N ILE A 227 -24.50 30.67 -2.32
CA ILE A 227 -23.97 31.90 -1.74
C ILE A 227 -22.94 32.49 -2.71
N SER A 228 -23.18 33.70 -3.18
CA SER A 228 -22.39 34.35 -4.25
C SER A 228 -21.64 35.62 -3.81
N ASP A 229 -21.82 36.07 -2.57
CA ASP A 229 -21.21 37.31 -2.06
C ASP A 229 -20.95 37.23 -0.55
N SER A 230 -20.31 36.17 -0.11
CA SER A 230 -19.90 36.03 1.29
C SER A 230 -18.82 37.05 1.65
N LYS A 231 -18.90 37.58 2.86
CA LYS A 231 -17.94 38.55 3.42
C LYS A 231 -17.09 37.94 4.54
N GLY A 232 -17.10 36.58 4.65
CA GLY A 232 -16.45 35.89 5.76
C GLY A 232 -17.21 36.09 7.09
N GLY A 233 -16.50 36.05 8.20
CA GLY A 233 -17.09 36.12 9.53
C GLY A 233 -17.87 34.86 9.88
N SER A 234 -18.95 34.99 10.69
CA SER A 234 -19.72 33.84 11.16
C SER A 234 -21.23 34.06 11.02
N PRO A 235 -21.76 34.38 9.82
CA PRO A 235 -23.17 34.59 9.63
C PRO A 235 -23.98 33.32 9.77
N LEU A 236 -25.17 33.41 10.38
CA LEU A 236 -26.15 32.34 10.35
C LEU A 236 -26.97 32.44 9.08
N LEU A 237 -26.82 31.48 8.19
CA LEU A 237 -27.47 31.43 6.89
C LEU A 237 -28.71 30.54 6.95
N ARG A 238 -29.86 31.06 6.48
CA ARG A 238 -31.05 30.25 6.24
C ARG A 238 -30.88 29.57 4.88
N LEU A 239 -31.06 28.24 4.84
CA LEU A 239 -30.86 27.41 3.65
C LEU A 239 -32.19 27.08 2.94
N ALA A 240 -33.28 27.05 3.70
CA ALA A 240 -34.61 26.74 3.18
C ALA A 240 -35.72 27.37 4.03
N GLY A 241 -36.89 27.58 3.42
CA GLY A 241 -38.09 28.06 4.13
C GLY A 241 -38.72 26.98 5.03
N GLN A 242 -38.49 25.70 4.71
CA GLN A 242 -38.88 24.52 5.50
C GLN A 242 -37.66 23.60 5.63
N PRO A 243 -37.49 22.93 6.77
CA PRO A 243 -36.37 22.04 6.95
C PRO A 243 -36.35 20.88 5.95
N VAL A 244 -35.17 20.58 5.42
CA VAL A 244 -34.91 19.43 4.55
C VAL A 244 -34.38 18.29 5.41
N ARG A 245 -34.85 17.07 5.17
CA ARG A 245 -34.32 15.87 5.83
C ARG A 245 -33.07 15.38 5.14
N ALA A 246 -31.95 15.40 5.83
CA ALA A 246 -30.67 14.90 5.34
C ALA A 246 -29.79 14.33 6.46
N ARG A 247 -28.99 13.33 6.15
CA ARG A 247 -27.90 12.86 7.03
C ARG A 247 -26.59 13.57 6.72
N PHE A 248 -26.32 13.83 5.44
CA PHE A 248 -25.06 14.42 5.02
C PHE A 248 -25.27 15.80 4.43
N LEU A 249 -24.39 16.71 4.80
CA LEU A 249 -24.24 18.03 4.16
C LEU A 249 -22.88 18.14 3.48
N ARG A 250 -22.85 18.91 2.38
CA ARG A 250 -21.60 19.33 1.75
C ARG A 250 -21.57 20.85 1.60
N ILE A 251 -20.44 21.44 1.94
CA ILE A 251 -20.08 22.81 1.61
C ILE A 251 -19.07 22.71 0.46
N LEU A 252 -19.45 23.15 -0.73
CA LEU A 252 -18.60 23.14 -1.91
C LEU A 252 -18.16 24.57 -2.22
N MET A 253 -16.89 24.87 -2.03
CA MET A 253 -16.31 26.21 -2.20
C MET A 253 -15.84 26.40 -3.64
N THR A 254 -16.16 27.56 -4.25
CA THR A 254 -15.88 27.80 -5.67
C THR A 254 -15.10 29.08 -5.93
N GLU A 255 -15.03 30.01 -4.99
CA GLU A 255 -14.25 31.24 -5.13
C GLU A 255 -13.71 31.71 -3.78
N SER A 256 -12.40 31.92 -3.71
CA SER A 256 -11.70 32.39 -2.51
C SER A 256 -11.69 33.93 -2.41
N SER A 257 -11.61 34.41 -1.17
CA SER A 257 -11.35 35.83 -0.89
C SER A 257 -9.92 36.23 -1.22
N ASN A 258 -8.99 35.28 -1.22
CA ASN A 258 -7.54 35.51 -1.29
C ASN A 258 -7.03 36.48 -0.19
N SER A 259 -7.76 36.59 0.92
CA SER A 259 -7.27 37.26 2.11
C SER A 259 -6.19 36.37 2.76
N CYS A 260 -5.26 37.02 3.45
CA CYS A 260 -4.16 36.27 4.09
C CYS A 260 -4.51 35.96 5.53
N ASP A 261 -4.19 34.75 5.97
CA ASP A 261 -4.30 34.43 7.38
C ASP A 261 -3.36 35.26 8.25
N SER A 262 -3.70 35.42 9.52
CA SER A 262 -2.99 36.29 10.46
C SER A 262 -1.72 35.67 11.04
N HIS A 263 -1.26 34.53 10.56
CA HIS A 263 -0.07 33.82 11.09
C HIS A 263 1.26 34.43 10.63
N GLY A 264 1.24 35.67 10.19
CA GLY A 264 2.32 36.63 10.34
C GLY A 264 3.46 36.57 9.33
N SER A 265 3.63 35.52 8.54
CA SER A 265 4.64 35.54 7.50
C SER A 265 4.09 36.08 6.17
N GLY A 266 4.93 36.75 5.39
CA GLY A 266 4.59 37.16 4.03
C GLY A 266 4.55 36.00 3.03
N ASP A 267 4.39 34.76 3.49
CA ASP A 267 4.35 33.58 2.64
C ASP A 267 3.07 33.56 1.79
N PRO A 268 3.21 33.45 0.47
CA PRO A 268 2.07 33.51 -0.43
C PRO A 268 1.07 32.37 -0.27
N ARG A 269 1.47 31.26 0.37
CA ARG A 269 0.56 30.11 0.67
C ARG A 269 -0.47 30.47 1.72
N ASN A 270 -0.19 31.47 2.56
CA ASN A 270 -1.15 31.95 3.57
C ASN A 270 -2.35 32.67 2.96
N CYS A 271 -2.27 33.11 1.70
CA CYS A 271 -3.29 33.94 1.05
C CYS A 271 -4.11 33.19 0.01
N VAL A 272 -4.09 31.86 -0.05
CA VAL A 272 -4.79 31.07 -1.07
C VAL A 272 -5.53 29.88 -0.44
N GLY A 273 -6.55 29.38 -1.13
CA GLY A 273 -7.39 28.28 -0.65
C GLY A 273 -8.56 28.79 0.19
N TYR A 274 -8.98 27.98 1.17
CA TYR A 274 -10.15 28.25 2.02
C TYR A 274 -9.86 27.81 3.45
N ALA A 275 -10.36 28.56 4.43
CA ALA A 275 -10.20 28.23 5.85
C ALA A 275 -11.47 28.49 6.67
N ALA A 276 -11.73 27.63 7.64
CA ALA A 276 -12.86 27.76 8.56
C ALA A 276 -12.48 27.28 9.96
N PHE A 277 -12.94 27.99 10.99
CA PHE A 277 -12.78 27.60 12.40
C PHE A 277 -13.76 26.51 12.78
N GLU A 278 -15.08 26.80 12.69
CA GLU A 278 -16.15 25.95 13.18
C GLU A 278 -17.35 25.94 12.24
N ILE A 279 -18.07 24.85 12.20
CA ILE A 279 -19.30 24.70 11.44
C ILE A 279 -20.43 24.24 12.35
N SER A 280 -21.50 25.01 12.41
CA SER A 280 -22.76 24.66 13.04
C SER A 280 -23.83 24.47 11.96
N ALA A 281 -24.65 23.43 12.06
CA ALA A 281 -25.76 23.21 11.15
C ALA A 281 -26.95 22.59 11.86
N GLY A 282 -28.14 22.99 11.47
CA GLY A 282 -29.37 22.56 12.12
C GLY A 282 -30.61 23.23 11.61
N ASN A 283 -31.56 23.52 12.50
CA ASN A 283 -32.83 24.13 12.12
C ASN A 283 -33.25 25.26 13.05
N PHE A 284 -34.21 26.07 12.58
CA PHE A 284 -34.91 27.01 13.44
C PHE A 284 -36.08 26.31 14.15
N SER A 285 -36.18 26.49 15.45
CA SER A 285 -37.35 26.13 16.23
C SER A 285 -38.57 27.04 15.92
N ASN A 286 -39.74 26.63 16.36
CA ASN A 286 -40.98 27.42 16.13
C ASN A 286 -40.93 28.82 16.71
N ASP A 287 -40.12 29.08 17.73
CA ASP A 287 -39.87 30.38 18.34
C ASP A 287 -38.74 31.16 17.67
N GLY A 288 -38.19 30.64 16.54
CA GLY A 288 -37.19 31.30 15.72
C GLY A 288 -35.75 31.19 16.22
N LYS A 289 -35.50 30.35 17.23
CA LYS A 289 -34.13 30.10 17.71
C LYS A 289 -33.43 29.05 16.85
N PHE A 290 -32.17 29.27 16.55
CA PHE A 290 -31.32 28.26 15.91
C PHE A 290 -30.98 27.13 16.91
N ILE A 291 -31.25 25.91 16.48
CA ILE A 291 -30.88 24.69 17.18
C ILE A 291 -29.73 24.06 16.40
N ASP A 292 -28.55 24.03 17.01
CA ASP A 292 -27.39 23.40 16.44
C ASP A 292 -27.45 21.88 16.66
N LEU A 293 -27.24 21.11 15.60
CA LEU A 293 -27.23 19.66 15.60
C LEU A 293 -25.81 19.08 15.52
N VAL A 294 -24.82 19.94 15.30
CA VAL A 294 -23.40 19.55 15.29
C VAL A 294 -22.93 19.42 16.75
N LYS A 295 -22.17 18.36 17.03
CA LYS A 295 -21.54 18.13 18.33
C LYS A 295 -20.13 18.71 18.30
N HIS A 296 -19.96 19.84 18.99
CA HIS A 296 -18.69 20.55 19.14
C HIS A 296 -17.93 20.05 20.37
N VAL A 297 -17.14 19.01 20.17
CA VAL A 297 -16.35 18.40 21.25
C VAL A 297 -15.10 17.75 20.66
N ALA A 298 -13.97 17.93 21.29
CA ALA A 298 -12.75 17.27 20.83
C ALA A 298 -12.85 15.75 21.00
N GLY A 299 -12.34 15.00 20.02
CA GLY A 299 -12.24 13.55 20.08
C GLY A 299 -13.41 12.80 19.42
N GLU A 300 -13.54 11.52 19.71
CA GLU A 300 -14.42 10.56 19.01
C GLU A 300 -15.92 10.90 19.03
N ASN A 301 -16.36 11.72 20.00
CA ASN A 301 -17.77 12.07 20.14
C ASN A 301 -18.20 13.28 19.30
N GLN A 302 -17.31 13.94 18.58
CA GLN A 302 -17.65 15.05 17.70
C GLN A 302 -18.48 14.59 16.50
N THR A 303 -19.15 15.52 15.85
CA THR A 303 -19.82 15.24 14.57
C THR A 303 -18.77 14.90 13.51
N ALA A 304 -18.97 13.78 12.80
CA ALA A 304 -18.03 13.32 11.79
C ALA A 304 -17.96 14.27 10.60
N THR A 305 -16.75 14.55 10.13
CA THR A 305 -16.47 15.39 8.99
C THR A 305 -15.40 14.78 8.11
N LEU A 306 -15.42 15.14 6.82
CA LEU A 306 -14.36 14.86 5.87
C LEU A 306 -14.14 16.10 5.01
N VAL A 307 -12.89 16.42 4.72
CA VAL A 307 -12.48 17.58 3.91
C VAL A 307 -11.71 17.14 2.66
N SER A 308 -11.69 17.99 1.64
CA SER A 308 -11.04 17.72 0.35
C SER A 308 -9.53 17.56 0.47
N SER A 309 -8.89 18.41 1.25
CA SER A 309 -7.44 18.46 1.41
C SER A 309 -7.06 19.14 2.73
N ILE A 310 -5.80 19.07 3.09
CA ILE A 310 -5.24 19.70 4.31
C ILE A 310 -4.06 20.57 3.91
N ASP A 311 -3.96 21.74 4.54
CA ASP A 311 -2.78 22.59 4.48
C ASP A 311 -1.64 21.98 5.33
N PRO A 312 -0.43 21.78 4.78
CA PRO A 312 0.71 21.29 5.54
C PRO A 312 1.30 22.29 6.55
N TRP A 313 0.67 23.42 6.78
CA TRP A 313 1.06 24.40 7.81
C TRP A 313 1.02 23.79 9.22
N HIS A 314 2.09 23.93 9.99
CA HIS A 314 2.17 23.47 11.37
C HIS A 314 3.20 24.31 12.16
N SER A 315 3.42 24.01 13.45
CA SER A 315 4.35 24.73 14.32
C SER A 315 5.28 23.77 15.07
N GLU A 316 6.39 24.31 15.59
CA GLU A 316 7.31 23.54 16.44
C GLU A 316 6.61 22.92 17.66
N SER A 317 5.53 23.56 18.15
CA SER A 317 4.75 23.07 19.29
C SER A 317 3.91 21.83 18.96
N ASP A 318 3.66 21.57 17.68
CA ASP A 318 2.85 20.42 17.23
C ASP A 318 3.67 19.11 17.22
N ARG A 319 4.97 19.18 17.44
CA ARG A 319 5.85 18.02 17.46
C ARG A 319 5.38 16.95 18.43
N ASN A 320 5.23 15.72 17.94
CA ASN A 320 4.95 14.57 18.78
C ASN A 320 6.27 13.97 19.30
N PRO A 321 6.54 14.03 20.62
CA PRO A 321 7.77 13.49 21.18
C PRO A 321 7.90 11.97 21.06
N ASN A 322 6.79 11.25 20.79
CA ASN A 322 6.76 9.81 20.61
C ASN A 322 6.87 9.37 19.15
N SER A 323 6.78 10.31 18.19
CA SER A 323 6.95 10.03 16.75
C SER A 323 8.36 10.39 16.33
N VAL A 324 9.28 9.47 16.59
CA VAL A 324 10.72 9.61 16.31
C VAL A 324 11.15 8.40 15.51
N GLN A 325 11.93 8.62 14.44
CA GLN A 325 12.53 7.59 13.63
C GLN A 325 14.04 7.82 13.47
N SER A 326 14.78 6.78 13.11
CA SER A 326 16.17 6.93 12.72
C SER A 326 16.28 7.84 11.51
N GLY A 327 17.28 8.71 11.49
CA GLY A 327 17.54 9.60 10.37
C GLY A 327 18.14 8.87 9.17
N LEU A 328 18.04 9.49 8.01
CA LEU A 328 18.50 8.92 6.73
C LEU A 328 19.99 8.56 6.72
N ASP A 329 20.86 9.33 7.41
CA ASP A 329 22.29 8.98 7.49
C ASP A 329 22.55 7.67 8.23
N ILE A 330 21.72 7.37 9.25
CA ILE A 330 21.81 6.09 9.98
C ILE A 330 21.45 4.95 9.04
N PHE A 331 20.35 5.08 8.30
CA PHE A 331 19.94 4.08 7.32
C PHE A 331 21.02 3.81 6.27
N PHE A 332 21.48 4.85 5.56
CA PHE A 332 22.43 4.68 4.46
C PHE A 332 23.82 4.19 4.93
N LYS A 333 24.24 4.54 6.14
CA LYS A 333 25.55 4.14 6.68
C LYS A 333 25.52 2.79 7.40
N SER A 334 24.36 2.30 7.79
CA SER A 334 24.22 1.07 8.58
C SER A 334 24.63 -0.21 7.83
N GLY A 335 24.47 -0.20 6.51
CA GLY A 335 24.60 -1.37 5.66
C GLY A 335 23.26 -2.02 5.26
N TYR A 336 22.12 -1.55 5.76
CA TYR A 336 20.81 -2.06 5.36
C TYR A 336 20.53 -1.95 3.86
N THR A 337 21.04 -0.92 3.20
CA THR A 337 20.92 -0.79 1.74
C THR A 337 21.52 -1.94 0.94
N ASN A 338 22.24 -2.85 1.59
CA ASN A 338 22.94 -3.97 0.95
C ASN A 338 23.86 -3.53 -0.21
N ARG A 339 24.36 -2.29 -0.15
CA ARG A 339 25.17 -1.62 -1.19
C ARG A 339 24.43 -1.41 -2.51
N LEU A 340 23.10 -1.54 -2.51
CA LEU A 340 22.24 -1.27 -3.65
C LEU A 340 21.60 0.11 -3.52
N PRO A 341 21.17 0.73 -4.64
CA PRO A 341 20.40 1.96 -4.57
C PRO A 341 19.04 1.73 -3.88
N ALA A 342 18.66 2.65 -2.99
CA ALA A 342 17.40 2.58 -2.27
C ALA A 342 16.30 3.37 -2.98
N MET A 343 15.05 2.93 -2.88
CA MET A 343 13.88 3.74 -3.18
C MET A 343 13.63 4.68 -2.00
N ILE A 344 13.27 5.93 -2.28
CA ILE A 344 13.00 6.96 -1.28
C ILE A 344 11.54 7.38 -1.39
N PRO A 345 10.71 7.18 -0.34
CA PRO A 345 9.38 7.73 -0.29
C PRO A 345 9.43 9.23 0.07
N VAL A 346 8.55 10.04 -0.52
CA VAL A 346 8.37 11.45 -0.19
C VAL A 346 6.92 11.73 0.16
N SER A 347 6.70 12.56 1.18
CA SER A 347 5.37 13.00 1.58
C SER A 347 4.77 13.96 0.55
N MET A 348 3.48 13.81 0.25
CA MET A 348 2.76 14.67 -0.69
C MET A 348 1.51 15.31 -0.10
N LEU A 349 0.64 14.54 0.53
CA LEU A 349 -0.67 15.04 0.96
C LEU A 349 -0.55 16.04 2.12
N TYR A 350 0.46 15.89 2.95
CA TYR A 350 0.73 16.70 4.15
C TYR A 350 2.13 17.32 4.16
N GLY A 351 2.86 17.22 3.04
CA GLY A 351 4.19 17.78 2.86
C GLY A 351 4.20 19.01 1.94
N THR A 352 5.41 19.43 1.58
CA THR A 352 5.65 20.49 0.61
C THR A 352 6.66 20.06 -0.46
N PRO A 353 6.52 20.51 -1.73
CA PRO A 353 7.47 20.15 -2.79
C PRO A 353 8.88 20.69 -2.49
N GLU A 354 8.99 21.80 -1.75
CA GLU A 354 10.26 22.39 -1.35
C GLU A 354 11.01 21.50 -0.32
N ASP A 355 10.27 20.89 0.62
CA ASP A 355 10.86 20.00 1.62
C ASP A 355 11.34 18.71 1.00
N SER A 356 10.52 18.09 0.15
CA SER A 356 10.88 16.89 -0.62
C SER A 356 12.10 17.14 -1.53
N ALA A 357 12.13 18.31 -2.20
CA ALA A 357 13.29 18.69 -3.02
C ALA A 357 14.56 18.88 -2.18
N ALA A 358 14.44 19.42 -0.97
CA ALA A 358 15.58 19.58 -0.05
C ALA A 358 16.09 18.20 0.43
N GLU A 359 15.20 17.24 0.68
CA GLU A 359 15.56 15.87 1.03
C GLU A 359 16.39 15.20 -0.08
N LEU A 360 15.89 15.20 -1.31
CA LEU A 360 16.62 14.62 -2.44
C LEU A 360 17.93 15.35 -2.72
N ALA A 361 17.98 16.68 -2.57
CA ALA A 361 19.22 17.46 -2.69
C ALA A 361 20.24 17.07 -1.60
N TYR A 362 19.79 16.82 -0.38
CA TYR A 362 20.63 16.34 0.70
C TYR A 362 21.24 14.97 0.39
N LEU A 363 20.39 14.00 0.00
CA LEU A 363 20.82 12.64 -0.32
C LEU A 363 21.86 12.63 -1.45
N ARG A 364 21.65 13.44 -2.49
CA ARG A 364 22.63 13.62 -3.57
C ARG A 364 23.95 14.19 -3.10
N LYS A 365 23.93 15.23 -2.26
CA LYS A 365 25.16 15.85 -1.71
C LYS A 365 25.93 14.87 -0.83
N ARG A 366 25.24 13.95 -0.16
CA ARG A 366 25.85 12.84 0.59
C ARG A 366 26.42 11.75 -0.32
N GLY A 367 26.02 11.70 -1.59
CA GLY A 367 26.40 10.63 -2.52
C GLY A 367 25.66 9.30 -2.25
N TYR A 368 24.50 9.35 -1.61
CA TYR A 368 23.67 8.17 -1.36
C TYR A 368 22.99 7.72 -2.65
N PRO A 369 23.09 6.43 -3.02
CA PRO A 369 22.52 5.95 -4.26
C PRO A 369 21.01 5.79 -4.14
N ILE A 370 20.26 6.43 -5.04
CA ILE A 370 18.80 6.40 -5.13
C ILE A 370 18.40 5.67 -6.40
N SER A 371 17.45 4.74 -6.32
CA SER A 371 16.89 4.04 -7.48
C SER A 371 15.62 4.71 -8.01
N TYR A 372 14.66 4.98 -7.13
CA TYR A 372 13.35 5.52 -7.43
C TYR A 372 12.92 6.49 -6.33
N VAL A 373 11.96 7.36 -6.64
CA VAL A 373 11.28 8.22 -5.67
C VAL A 373 9.79 7.87 -5.72
N GLU A 374 9.27 7.38 -4.62
CA GLU A 374 7.87 7.02 -4.46
C GLU A 374 7.09 8.20 -3.88
N MET A 375 6.02 8.62 -4.55
CA MET A 375 5.38 9.92 -4.34
C MET A 375 4.06 9.77 -3.60
N GLY A 376 4.08 9.99 -2.28
CA GLY A 376 2.93 9.86 -1.39
C GLY A 376 2.69 8.42 -0.94
N GLU A 377 1.57 8.22 -0.25
CA GLU A 377 1.15 6.94 0.31
C GLU A 377 -0.38 6.84 0.32
N GLU A 378 -0.93 5.79 -0.30
CA GLU A 378 -2.35 5.44 -0.32
C GLU A 378 -3.32 6.63 -0.57
N PRO A 379 -3.14 7.42 -1.64
CA PRO A 379 -4.02 8.57 -1.85
C PRO A 379 -5.47 8.18 -2.12
N ASP A 380 -5.72 7.01 -2.66
CA ASP A 380 -7.05 6.44 -2.86
C ASP A 380 -7.70 6.02 -1.53
N GLY A 381 -6.98 5.34 -0.65
CA GLY A 381 -7.43 5.00 0.71
C GLY A 381 -7.65 6.24 1.58
N GLN A 382 -6.96 7.33 1.32
CA GLN A 382 -7.17 8.61 1.96
C GLN A 382 -8.28 9.46 1.27
N TYR A 383 -9.06 8.87 0.36
CA TYR A 383 -10.14 9.53 -0.38
C TYR A 383 -9.72 10.77 -1.20
N MET A 384 -8.44 10.82 -1.61
CA MET A 384 -7.95 11.86 -2.51
C MET A 384 -8.50 11.64 -3.91
N ILE A 385 -9.05 12.67 -4.55
CA ILE A 385 -9.49 12.54 -5.94
C ILE A 385 -8.28 12.48 -6.88
N PRO A 386 -8.35 11.68 -7.96
CA PRO A 386 -7.21 11.44 -8.85
C PRO A 386 -6.60 12.70 -9.45
N GLU A 387 -7.43 13.66 -9.87
CA GLU A 387 -6.99 14.93 -10.48
C GLU A 387 -6.26 15.82 -9.47
N ASP A 388 -6.70 15.85 -8.21
CA ASP A 388 -6.02 16.62 -7.17
C ASP A 388 -4.66 16.00 -6.82
N TYR A 389 -4.61 14.66 -6.67
CA TYR A 389 -3.32 13.97 -6.51
C TYR A 389 -2.40 14.23 -7.71
N ALA A 390 -2.92 14.18 -8.94
CA ALA A 390 -2.16 14.42 -10.15
C ALA A 390 -1.60 15.86 -10.21
N ALA A 391 -2.37 16.84 -9.79
CA ALA A 391 -1.92 18.23 -9.70
C ALA A 391 -0.76 18.36 -8.70
N LEU A 392 -0.89 17.79 -7.49
CA LEU A 392 0.21 17.73 -6.52
C LEU A 392 1.43 16.99 -7.10
N TYR A 393 1.20 15.85 -7.75
CA TYR A 393 2.27 15.07 -8.40
C TYR A 393 3.10 15.93 -9.36
N LEU A 394 2.46 16.76 -10.18
CA LEU A 394 3.16 17.62 -11.13
C LEU A 394 3.95 18.74 -10.44
N GLU A 395 3.45 19.30 -9.33
CA GLU A 395 4.18 20.27 -8.52
C GLU A 395 5.45 19.65 -7.92
N TRP A 396 5.32 18.47 -7.29
CA TRP A 396 6.46 17.72 -6.75
C TRP A 396 7.44 17.32 -7.86
N ALA A 397 6.97 16.73 -8.94
CA ALA A 397 7.82 16.34 -10.07
C ALA A 397 8.63 17.53 -10.61
N THR A 398 8.00 18.71 -10.71
CA THR A 398 8.68 19.92 -11.13
C THR A 398 9.76 20.36 -10.14
N ALA A 399 9.51 20.26 -8.84
CA ALA A 399 10.49 20.61 -7.80
C ALA A 399 11.65 19.61 -7.75
N LEU A 400 11.35 18.32 -7.81
CA LEU A 400 12.34 17.24 -7.74
C LEU A 400 13.24 17.20 -8.98
N HIS A 401 12.70 17.36 -10.19
CA HIS A 401 13.47 17.41 -11.42
C HIS A 401 14.36 18.66 -11.54
N LYS A 402 14.07 19.73 -10.80
CA LYS A 402 15.03 20.84 -10.64
C LYS A 402 16.27 20.44 -9.84
N VAL A 403 16.14 19.50 -8.88
CA VAL A 403 17.26 18.95 -8.14
C VAL A 403 18.06 17.99 -9.00
N ASP A 404 17.37 17.06 -9.66
CA ASP A 404 17.97 16.10 -10.58
C ASP A 404 16.96 15.65 -11.67
N PRO A 405 17.18 16.05 -12.92
CA PRO A 405 16.29 15.63 -14.02
C PRO A 405 16.34 14.13 -14.31
N ALA A 406 17.28 13.37 -13.74
CA ALA A 406 17.38 11.93 -13.92
C ALA A 406 16.64 11.12 -12.85
N LEU A 407 16.01 11.77 -11.86
CA LEU A 407 15.19 11.08 -10.85
C LEU A 407 14.05 10.32 -11.53
N LYS A 408 13.84 9.11 -11.07
CA LYS A 408 12.75 8.24 -11.50
C LYS A 408 11.60 8.36 -10.51
N LEU A 409 10.59 9.13 -10.87
CA LEU A 409 9.43 9.42 -10.04
C LEU A 409 8.29 8.46 -10.38
N GLY A 410 7.49 8.09 -9.38
CA GLY A 410 6.34 7.22 -9.57
C GLY A 410 5.48 7.12 -8.32
N GLY A 411 4.58 6.22 -8.32
CA GLY A 411 3.53 6.02 -7.34
C GLY A 411 2.27 5.55 -8.05
N PRO A 412 1.11 5.72 -7.47
CA PRO A 412 0.79 6.46 -6.24
C PRO A 412 0.81 5.64 -4.94
N VAL A 413 1.26 4.38 -4.96
CA VAL A 413 1.13 3.44 -3.82
C VAL A 413 -0.34 3.19 -3.51
N PHE A 414 -1.03 2.49 -4.42
CA PHE A 414 -2.46 2.19 -4.26
C PHE A 414 -2.75 1.23 -3.12
N GLU A 415 -3.79 1.53 -2.34
CA GLU A 415 -4.41 0.62 -1.37
C GLU A 415 -5.44 -0.32 -2.05
N GLY A 416 -6.38 0.24 -2.79
CA GLY A 416 -7.62 -0.41 -3.23
C GLY A 416 -7.62 -0.97 -4.64
N VAL A 417 -6.56 -1.58 -5.13
CA VAL A 417 -6.37 -1.96 -6.53
C VAL A 417 -7.45 -2.88 -7.12
N ASN A 418 -8.03 -3.77 -6.33
CA ASN A 418 -9.04 -4.73 -6.81
C ASN A 418 -10.35 -4.05 -7.22
N ASP A 419 -10.65 -2.90 -6.63
CA ASP A 419 -11.88 -2.13 -6.83
C ASP A 419 -11.65 -0.84 -7.64
N ASP A 420 -10.42 -0.55 -8.05
CA ASP A 420 -10.04 0.70 -8.71
C ASP A 420 -10.96 1.06 -9.87
N ILE A 421 -11.21 0.12 -10.77
CA ILE A 421 -12.04 0.34 -11.96
C ILE A 421 -13.50 0.71 -11.67
N LYS A 422 -14.02 0.43 -10.46
CA LYS A 422 -15.44 0.59 -10.12
C LYS A 422 -15.72 1.71 -9.13
N VAL A 423 -14.72 2.12 -8.37
CA VAL A 423 -14.92 2.93 -7.16
C VAL A 423 -14.91 4.43 -7.44
N TRP A 424 -14.26 4.89 -8.50
CA TRP A 424 -13.93 6.29 -8.73
C TRP A 424 -14.51 6.90 -10.03
N PRO A 425 -15.84 6.92 -10.23
CA PRO A 425 -16.42 7.47 -11.45
C PRO A 425 -16.23 8.99 -11.53
N ASP A 426 -15.79 9.46 -12.70
CA ASP A 426 -15.77 10.88 -13.06
C ASP A 426 -17.11 11.33 -13.69
N ALA A 427 -17.18 12.60 -14.08
CA ALA A 427 -18.35 13.16 -14.76
C ALA A 427 -18.63 12.55 -16.14
N ASN A 428 -17.65 11.89 -16.75
CA ASN A 428 -17.75 11.21 -18.05
C ASN A 428 -18.00 9.69 -17.90
N GLY A 429 -18.11 9.20 -16.67
CA GLY A 429 -18.34 7.78 -16.37
C GLY A 429 -17.07 6.92 -16.34
N LYS A 430 -15.87 7.53 -16.41
CA LYS A 430 -14.63 6.78 -16.17
C LYS A 430 -14.51 6.43 -14.70
N THR A 431 -14.30 5.17 -14.39
CA THR A 431 -14.43 4.62 -13.02
C THR A 431 -13.10 4.30 -12.35
N SER A 432 -11.99 4.24 -13.09
CA SER A 432 -10.68 3.95 -12.56
C SER A 432 -10.02 5.18 -11.92
N TRP A 433 -9.53 5.06 -10.69
CA TRP A 433 -8.69 6.09 -10.06
C TRP A 433 -7.39 6.27 -10.86
N LEU A 434 -6.67 5.16 -11.13
CA LEU A 434 -5.43 5.19 -11.89
C LEU A 434 -5.63 5.74 -13.31
N GLY A 435 -6.71 5.30 -13.98
CA GLY A 435 -7.01 5.78 -15.32
C GLY A 435 -7.25 7.29 -15.37
N ARG A 436 -7.92 7.87 -14.36
CA ARG A 436 -8.12 9.33 -14.24
C ARG A 436 -6.80 10.06 -13.98
N PHE A 437 -5.96 9.52 -13.10
CA PHE A 437 -4.62 10.05 -12.84
C PHE A 437 -3.76 10.06 -14.13
N VAL A 438 -3.71 8.95 -14.84
CA VAL A 438 -2.96 8.82 -16.12
C VAL A 438 -3.51 9.79 -17.18
N ASP A 439 -4.82 9.95 -17.27
CA ASP A 439 -5.43 10.89 -18.22
C ASP A 439 -5.09 12.35 -17.90
N TYR A 440 -5.02 12.71 -16.62
CA TYR A 440 -4.56 14.03 -16.19
C TYR A 440 -3.11 14.30 -16.64
N LEU A 441 -2.20 13.34 -16.40
CA LEU A 441 -0.80 13.47 -16.87
C LEU A 441 -0.70 13.58 -18.39
N LYS A 442 -1.51 12.81 -19.13
CA LYS A 442 -1.57 12.87 -20.59
C LYS A 442 -2.07 14.23 -21.08
N SER A 443 -3.14 14.77 -20.50
CA SER A 443 -3.72 16.08 -20.90
C SER A 443 -2.74 17.24 -20.67
N HIS A 444 -1.83 17.09 -19.69
CA HIS A 444 -0.77 18.06 -19.40
C HIS A 444 0.55 17.80 -20.15
N ASN A 445 0.61 16.77 -21.00
CA ASN A 445 1.83 16.33 -21.67
C ASN A 445 2.99 15.99 -20.73
N ARG A 446 2.67 15.42 -19.55
CA ARG A 446 3.61 15.14 -18.46
C ARG A 446 3.75 13.64 -18.13
N MET A 447 3.36 12.75 -19.04
CA MET A 447 3.55 11.29 -18.86
C MET A 447 5.00 10.87 -18.64
N ASN A 448 5.97 11.67 -19.11
CA ASN A 448 7.39 11.38 -18.88
C ASN A 448 7.83 11.53 -17.42
N ASP A 449 7.03 12.18 -16.59
CA ASP A 449 7.30 12.29 -15.15
C ASP A 449 6.87 11.03 -14.39
N LEU A 450 6.06 10.15 -14.99
CA LEU A 450 5.67 8.87 -14.40
C LEU A 450 6.59 7.77 -14.96
N THR A 451 7.50 7.27 -14.15
CA THR A 451 8.48 6.25 -14.55
C THR A 451 8.17 4.86 -14.00
N PHE A 452 7.27 4.74 -13.04
CA PHE A 452 6.69 3.49 -12.54
C PHE A 452 5.32 3.74 -11.92
N VAL A 453 4.50 2.69 -11.80
CA VAL A 453 3.26 2.69 -11.01
C VAL A 453 3.43 1.72 -9.86
N SER A 454 3.07 2.13 -8.65
CA SER A 454 3.20 1.29 -7.45
C SER A 454 1.87 1.06 -6.73
N PHE A 455 1.82 -0.02 -5.97
CA PHE A 455 0.66 -0.43 -5.18
C PHE A 455 1.07 -1.28 -3.99
N GLU A 456 0.12 -1.43 -3.07
CA GLU A 456 0.18 -2.37 -1.96
C GLU A 456 -0.62 -3.63 -2.29
N HIS A 457 -0.14 -4.76 -1.82
CA HIS A 457 -0.81 -6.03 -2.03
C HIS A 457 -1.06 -6.77 -0.72
N TYR A 458 -2.25 -6.57 -0.19
CA TYR A 458 -2.79 -7.22 1.01
C TYR A 458 -4.13 -7.90 0.64
N PRO A 459 -4.09 -9.04 -0.06
CA PRO A 459 -5.26 -9.56 -0.77
C PRO A 459 -6.35 -10.14 0.12
N ILE A 460 -6.06 -10.44 1.39
CA ILE A 460 -6.96 -11.22 2.24
C ILE A 460 -7.35 -10.44 3.49
N SER A 461 -8.64 -10.36 3.76
CA SER A 461 -9.18 -9.75 4.98
C SER A 461 -8.65 -10.46 6.23
N PRO A 462 -8.16 -9.72 7.24
CA PRO A 462 -7.37 -10.31 8.33
C PRO A 462 -8.10 -11.36 9.16
N CYS A 463 -9.40 -11.20 9.40
CA CYS A 463 -10.17 -12.11 10.26
C CYS A 463 -10.80 -13.29 9.51
N ASP A 464 -10.71 -13.34 8.19
CA ASP A 464 -11.40 -14.31 7.33
C ASP A 464 -10.43 -15.13 6.45
N ILE A 465 -9.17 -15.25 6.87
CA ILE A 465 -8.15 -15.98 6.09
C ILE A 465 -8.45 -17.47 6.10
N ASN A 466 -8.65 -18.01 4.90
CA ASN A 466 -8.90 -19.44 4.67
C ASN A 466 -7.80 -20.03 3.79
N TRP A 467 -7.54 -21.31 3.94
CA TRP A 467 -6.55 -22.00 3.11
C TRP A 467 -6.84 -21.91 1.60
N SER A 468 -8.12 -21.88 1.23
CA SER A 468 -8.57 -21.76 -0.17
C SER A 468 -8.21 -20.42 -0.82
N ASP A 469 -7.90 -19.39 -0.03
CA ASP A 469 -7.49 -18.09 -0.57
C ASP A 469 -6.15 -18.18 -1.31
N LEU A 470 -5.28 -19.12 -0.94
CA LEU A 470 -4.03 -19.41 -1.65
C LEU A 470 -4.23 -19.75 -3.13
N TYR A 471 -5.34 -20.38 -3.49
CA TYR A 471 -5.58 -20.80 -4.87
C TYR A 471 -5.83 -19.62 -5.82
N ARG A 472 -6.25 -18.48 -5.27
CA ARG A 472 -6.67 -17.30 -6.03
C ARG A 472 -5.53 -16.32 -6.33
N GLU A 473 -4.41 -16.39 -5.61
CA GLU A 473 -3.34 -15.39 -5.67
C GLU A 473 -2.82 -15.12 -7.09
N PRO A 474 -2.46 -16.11 -7.93
CA PRO A 474 -1.98 -15.83 -9.29
C PRO A 474 -3.03 -15.20 -10.20
N GLU A 475 -4.31 -15.58 -10.04
CA GLU A 475 -5.40 -15.01 -10.83
C GLU A 475 -5.68 -13.57 -10.42
N LEU A 476 -5.67 -13.28 -9.12
CA LEU A 476 -5.84 -11.95 -8.57
C LEU A 476 -4.74 -11.00 -9.07
N THR A 477 -3.48 -11.38 -8.91
CA THR A 477 -2.33 -10.62 -9.41
C THR A 477 -2.43 -10.35 -10.92
N ARG A 478 -2.77 -11.37 -11.72
CA ARG A 478 -2.96 -11.20 -13.16
C ARG A 478 -4.05 -10.16 -13.48
N ASN A 479 -5.17 -10.21 -12.77
CA ASN A 479 -6.30 -9.30 -13.01
C ASN A 479 -5.96 -7.86 -12.65
N ILE A 480 -5.31 -7.60 -11.52
CA ILE A 480 -4.85 -6.27 -11.12
C ILE A 480 -3.97 -5.66 -12.22
N LEU A 481 -2.91 -6.37 -12.60
CA LEU A 481 -1.94 -5.86 -13.57
C LEU A 481 -2.55 -5.66 -14.98
N ARG A 482 -3.51 -6.50 -15.38
CA ARG A 482 -4.27 -6.34 -16.62
C ARG A 482 -5.12 -5.08 -16.59
N VAL A 483 -5.87 -4.84 -15.51
CA VAL A 483 -6.74 -3.66 -15.35
C VAL A 483 -5.93 -2.37 -15.49
N TRP A 484 -4.76 -2.30 -14.91
CA TRP A 484 -3.92 -1.10 -15.01
C TRP A 484 -3.41 -0.81 -16.43
N ARG A 485 -3.10 -1.86 -17.20
CA ARG A 485 -2.77 -1.69 -18.61
C ARG A 485 -3.98 -1.20 -19.41
N GLU A 486 -5.17 -1.74 -19.12
CA GLU A 486 -6.44 -1.30 -19.72
C GLU A 486 -6.78 0.15 -19.33
N ASP A 487 -6.42 0.62 -18.15
CA ASP A 487 -6.55 2.01 -17.70
C ASP A 487 -5.60 2.97 -18.41
N GLY A 488 -4.69 2.45 -19.16
CA GLY A 488 -3.84 3.24 -20.05
C GLY A 488 -2.42 3.49 -19.56
N VAL A 489 -1.93 2.72 -18.58
CA VAL A 489 -0.51 2.69 -18.22
C VAL A 489 0.29 2.09 -19.38
N PRO A 490 1.25 2.83 -19.95
CA PRO A 490 2.07 2.33 -21.05
C PRO A 490 2.85 1.05 -20.71
N GLU A 491 3.01 0.15 -21.67
CA GLU A 491 3.71 -1.13 -21.50
C GLU A 491 5.17 -1.00 -21.01
N ASN A 492 5.81 0.10 -21.37
CA ASN A 492 7.20 0.39 -20.98
C ASN A 492 7.34 0.97 -19.57
N ILE A 493 6.26 1.29 -18.89
CA ILE A 493 6.27 1.74 -17.49
C ILE A 493 6.21 0.51 -16.57
N PRO A 494 7.24 0.27 -15.73
CA PRO A 494 7.26 -0.80 -14.77
C PRO A 494 6.10 -0.71 -13.77
N LEU A 495 5.57 -1.87 -13.38
CA LEU A 495 4.64 -2.02 -12.28
C LEU A 495 5.40 -2.51 -11.05
N MET A 496 5.16 -1.91 -9.91
CA MET A 496 5.85 -2.22 -8.66
C MET A 496 4.86 -2.55 -7.56
N ASN A 497 5.08 -3.67 -6.91
CA ASN A 497 4.49 -3.94 -5.61
C ASN A 497 5.46 -3.42 -4.55
N THR A 498 5.16 -2.30 -3.92
CA THR A 498 6.09 -1.62 -3.01
C THR A 498 5.78 -1.86 -1.54
N GLU A 499 4.65 -2.49 -1.26
CA GLU A 499 4.29 -2.98 0.06
C GLU A 499 3.42 -4.23 -0.07
N SER A 500 3.73 -5.31 0.65
CA SER A 500 2.94 -6.53 0.57
C SER A 500 3.06 -7.41 1.79
N ASN A 501 1.93 -7.95 2.19
CA ASN A 501 1.84 -9.10 3.09
C ASN A 501 0.52 -9.84 2.82
N LEU A 502 0.30 -10.96 3.51
CA LEU A 502 -0.91 -11.76 3.38
C LEU A 502 -2.18 -10.95 3.70
N SER A 503 -2.09 -10.02 4.67
CA SER A 503 -3.20 -9.16 5.11
C SER A 503 -2.68 -7.81 5.61
N TRP A 504 -3.56 -6.80 5.62
CA TRP A 504 -3.25 -5.42 6.06
C TRP A 504 -3.23 -5.23 7.58
N GLU A 505 -3.71 -6.18 8.35
CA GLU A 505 -3.61 -6.18 9.81
C GLU A 505 -2.90 -7.42 10.31
N LEU A 506 -2.33 -7.33 11.52
CA LEU A 506 -1.68 -8.46 12.18
C LEU A 506 -2.69 -9.58 12.42
N THR A 507 -2.39 -10.77 11.91
CA THR A 507 -3.24 -11.95 12.04
C THR A 507 -2.39 -13.20 12.17
N GLU A 508 -2.85 -14.16 12.98
CA GLU A 508 -2.09 -15.37 13.27
C GLU A 508 -1.66 -16.18 12.04
N PRO A 509 -2.49 -16.36 10.98
CA PRO A 509 -2.07 -17.04 9.76
C PRO A 509 -0.84 -16.44 9.08
N MET A 510 -0.47 -15.17 9.35
CA MET A 510 0.78 -14.58 8.86
C MET A 510 2.03 -15.24 9.44
N GLN A 511 1.91 -15.95 10.56
CA GLN A 511 3.02 -16.67 11.18
C GLN A 511 3.11 -18.13 10.74
N ASP A 512 2.03 -18.72 10.20
CA ASP A 512 1.99 -20.13 9.80
C ASP A 512 2.56 -20.33 8.39
N VAL A 513 2.73 -21.60 8.01
CA VAL A 513 3.23 -22.02 6.68
C VAL A 513 2.40 -21.46 5.53
N LEU A 514 1.11 -21.18 5.75
CA LEU A 514 0.22 -20.55 4.79
C LEU A 514 0.81 -19.25 4.23
N ALA A 515 1.35 -18.39 5.08
CA ALA A 515 1.95 -17.11 4.66
C ALA A 515 3.24 -17.31 3.85
N ALA A 516 4.03 -18.33 4.14
CA ALA A 516 5.20 -18.70 3.34
C ALA A 516 4.81 -19.12 1.92
N LEU A 517 3.76 -19.96 1.79
CA LEU A 517 3.25 -20.40 0.49
C LEU A 517 2.71 -19.22 -0.32
N TRP A 518 1.93 -18.35 0.33
CA TRP A 518 1.41 -17.14 -0.28
C TRP A 518 2.54 -16.25 -0.81
N LEU A 519 3.56 -15.96 0.01
CA LEU A 519 4.68 -15.10 -0.39
C LEU A 519 5.41 -15.66 -1.63
N ALA A 520 5.69 -16.96 -1.64
CA ALA A 520 6.36 -17.58 -2.78
C ALA A 520 5.53 -17.50 -4.07
N ASP A 521 4.22 -17.69 -3.96
CA ASP A 521 3.28 -17.65 -5.09
C ASP A 521 3.05 -16.20 -5.57
N SER A 522 2.94 -15.25 -4.64
CA SER A 522 2.80 -13.81 -4.93
C SER A 522 4.02 -13.28 -5.67
N VAL A 523 5.24 -13.54 -5.19
CA VAL A 523 6.49 -13.13 -5.87
C VAL A 523 6.58 -13.73 -7.27
N GLY A 524 6.33 -15.02 -7.41
CA GLY A 524 6.43 -15.72 -8.69
C GLY A 524 5.41 -15.22 -9.71
N SER A 525 4.14 -15.08 -9.31
CA SER A 525 3.04 -14.59 -10.16
C SER A 525 3.24 -13.13 -10.54
N PHE A 526 3.64 -12.29 -9.58
CA PHE A 526 3.88 -10.87 -9.85
C PHE A 526 4.98 -10.66 -10.90
N LEU A 527 6.14 -11.32 -10.76
CA LEU A 527 7.21 -11.23 -11.75
C LEU A 527 6.78 -11.77 -13.12
N GLN A 528 5.96 -12.83 -13.13
CA GLN A 528 5.47 -13.43 -14.38
C GLN A 528 4.47 -12.53 -15.11
N PHE A 529 3.53 -11.91 -14.40
CA PHE A 529 2.46 -11.10 -15.01
C PHE A 529 2.82 -9.63 -15.13
N GLY A 530 3.67 -9.11 -14.25
CA GLY A 530 4.18 -7.74 -14.31
C GLY A 530 5.15 -7.48 -15.45
N GLY A 531 5.80 -8.54 -15.95
CA GLY A 531 6.67 -8.47 -17.10
C GLY A 531 8.03 -7.82 -16.81
N PRO A 532 8.74 -7.41 -17.87
CA PRO A 532 10.06 -6.81 -17.73
C PRO A 532 10.03 -5.52 -16.89
N GLY A 533 10.94 -5.43 -15.92
CA GLY A 533 11.05 -4.26 -15.04
C GLY A 533 10.13 -4.26 -13.84
N ALA A 534 9.29 -5.29 -13.66
CA ALA A 534 8.49 -5.48 -12.45
C ALA A 534 9.39 -5.58 -11.20
N VAL A 535 8.98 -4.91 -10.12
CA VAL A 535 9.71 -4.89 -8.85
C VAL A 535 8.78 -5.26 -7.71
N TYR A 536 9.20 -6.19 -6.90
CA TYR A 536 8.46 -6.66 -5.72
C TYR A 536 9.23 -6.31 -4.45
N TYR A 537 8.57 -5.56 -3.56
CA TYR A 537 9.07 -5.29 -2.22
C TYR A 537 8.23 -6.06 -1.20
N HIS A 538 8.87 -6.94 -0.46
CA HIS A 538 8.28 -7.58 0.71
C HIS A 538 8.37 -6.65 1.91
N SER A 539 7.34 -6.56 2.72
CA SER A 539 7.31 -5.71 3.93
C SER A 539 7.17 -6.54 5.20
N PRO A 540 7.68 -6.02 6.32
CA PRO A 540 9.00 -5.42 6.49
C PRO A 540 10.05 -6.46 6.93
N ILE A 541 11.34 -6.16 6.85
CA ILE A 541 12.39 -7.12 7.28
C ILE A 541 12.91 -6.90 8.69
N GLN A 542 12.52 -5.81 9.36
CA GLN A 542 12.95 -5.59 10.75
C GLN A 542 12.32 -6.61 11.72
N PRO A 543 12.97 -6.85 12.87
CA PRO A 543 12.34 -7.62 13.93
C PRO A 543 11.20 -6.85 14.58
N GLU A 544 10.10 -7.55 14.87
CA GLU A 544 8.93 -6.99 15.53
C GLU A 544 8.45 -7.90 16.67
N PRO A 545 7.97 -7.33 17.78
CA PRO A 545 7.29 -8.10 18.81
C PRO A 545 5.95 -8.64 18.31
N LEU A 546 5.51 -9.76 18.86
CA LEU A 546 4.16 -10.26 18.63
C LEU A 546 3.13 -9.26 19.18
N ARG A 547 2.15 -8.92 18.34
CA ARG A 547 1.06 -8.01 18.69
C ARG A 547 -0.29 -8.71 18.64
N PRO A 548 -1.26 -8.26 19.46
CA PRO A 548 -2.63 -8.75 19.35
C PRO A 548 -3.18 -8.47 17.96
N GLY A 549 -3.81 -9.46 17.35
CA GLY A 549 -4.48 -9.38 16.05
C GLY A 549 -5.63 -10.36 15.98
N CYS A 550 -6.24 -10.50 14.82
CA CYS A 550 -7.26 -11.52 14.60
C CYS A 550 -6.65 -12.92 14.83
N HIS A 551 -7.28 -13.71 15.67
CA HIS A 551 -6.86 -15.08 16.04
C HIS A 551 -5.57 -15.20 16.88
N GLY A 552 -5.06 -14.12 17.46
CA GLY A 552 -3.95 -14.20 18.40
C GLY A 552 -2.80 -13.23 18.12
N TYR A 553 -1.61 -13.57 18.58
CA TYR A 553 -0.42 -12.73 18.43
C TYR A 553 0.27 -12.94 17.08
N SER A 554 0.61 -11.83 16.41
CA SER A 554 1.27 -11.83 15.11
C SER A 554 2.25 -10.66 14.95
N THR A 555 3.02 -10.66 13.86
CA THR A 555 3.90 -9.57 13.40
C THR A 555 3.90 -9.51 11.87
N TYR A 556 4.15 -8.34 11.28
CA TYR A 556 4.41 -8.20 9.85
C TYR A 556 5.81 -8.68 9.46
N GLY A 557 6.76 -8.63 10.42
CA GLY A 557 8.17 -8.86 10.13
C GLY A 557 8.52 -10.32 9.85
N ASN A 558 9.70 -10.50 9.28
CA ASN A 558 10.30 -11.83 9.07
C ASN A 558 10.79 -12.48 10.38
N PHE A 559 10.71 -11.78 11.50
CA PHE A 559 11.26 -12.21 12.79
C PHE A 559 10.31 -11.89 13.93
N VAL A 560 10.09 -12.85 14.78
CA VAL A 560 9.45 -12.62 16.09
C VAL A 560 10.50 -12.13 17.07
N ALA A 561 10.28 -10.97 17.66
CA ALA A 561 11.16 -10.36 18.65
C ALA A 561 10.49 -10.22 20.03
N ASP A 562 11.30 -9.95 21.06
CA ASP A 562 10.79 -9.43 22.32
C ASP A 562 10.60 -7.90 22.26
N GLU A 563 10.07 -7.31 23.35
CA GLU A 563 9.80 -5.86 23.42
C GLU A 563 11.10 -5.01 23.31
N ASP A 564 12.25 -5.61 23.50
CA ASP A 564 13.56 -5.00 23.33
C ASP A 564 14.13 -5.23 21.92
N LEU A 565 13.34 -5.75 20.97
CA LEU A 565 13.72 -6.08 19.58
C LEU A 565 14.84 -7.14 19.46
N ASN A 566 15.03 -7.99 20.47
CA ASN A 566 15.91 -9.16 20.30
C ASN A 566 15.14 -10.24 19.55
N ILE A 567 15.69 -10.71 18.44
CA ILE A 567 15.10 -11.80 17.65
C ILE A 567 15.06 -13.07 18.47
N LYS A 568 13.86 -13.64 18.61
CA LYS A 568 13.60 -14.90 19.31
C LYS A 568 13.39 -16.07 18.36
N GLN A 569 12.77 -15.81 17.20
CA GLN A 569 12.37 -16.83 16.26
C GLN A 569 12.23 -16.25 14.85
N TYR A 570 12.41 -17.09 13.86
CA TYR A 570 12.14 -16.77 12.46
C TYR A 570 10.69 -17.09 12.11
N ALA A 571 10.00 -16.18 11.42
CA ALA A 571 8.68 -16.43 10.87
C ALA A 571 8.75 -17.36 9.64
N SER A 572 7.63 -17.96 9.24
CA SER A 572 7.58 -18.84 8.07
C SER A 572 8.01 -18.12 6.79
N GLN A 573 7.63 -16.85 6.64
CA GLN A 573 7.99 -16.01 5.49
C GLN A 573 9.50 -15.74 5.39
N TYR A 574 10.24 -15.75 6.48
CA TYR A 574 11.70 -15.66 6.43
C TYR A 574 12.30 -16.83 5.63
N PHE A 575 11.81 -18.04 5.86
CA PHE A 575 12.32 -19.22 5.13
C PHE A 575 11.91 -19.20 3.66
N ALA A 576 10.68 -18.79 3.35
CA ALA A 576 10.26 -18.55 1.97
C ALA A 576 11.14 -17.50 1.28
N SER A 577 11.41 -16.37 1.96
CA SER A 577 12.31 -15.32 1.49
C SER A 577 13.70 -15.86 1.13
N ARG A 578 14.27 -16.67 2.02
CA ARG A 578 15.58 -17.31 1.76
C ARG A 578 15.55 -18.23 0.54
N MET A 579 14.51 -19.04 0.40
CA MET A 579 14.38 -19.95 -0.74
C MET A 579 14.24 -19.19 -2.06
N ILE A 580 13.47 -18.10 -2.06
CA ILE A 580 13.34 -17.23 -3.22
C ILE A 580 14.69 -16.60 -3.57
N ASN A 581 15.33 -15.95 -2.60
CA ASN A 581 16.49 -15.09 -2.86
C ASN A 581 17.83 -15.86 -2.94
N LEU A 582 17.97 -17.02 -2.31
CA LEU A 582 19.24 -17.75 -2.23
C LEU A 582 19.26 -19.08 -2.99
N ASP A 583 18.08 -19.70 -3.18
CA ASP A 583 18.00 -20.99 -3.88
C ASP A 583 17.42 -20.84 -5.30
N TRP A 584 16.32 -20.05 -5.46
CA TRP A 584 15.68 -19.89 -6.76
C TRP A 584 16.42 -18.90 -7.66
N VAL A 585 16.83 -17.74 -7.14
CA VAL A 585 17.63 -16.76 -7.88
C VAL A 585 19.07 -16.69 -7.39
N GLN A 586 19.89 -15.85 -8.01
CA GLN A 586 21.28 -15.60 -7.63
C GLN A 586 21.55 -14.09 -7.68
N HIS A 587 21.58 -13.47 -6.51
CA HIS A 587 21.97 -12.07 -6.38
C HIS A 587 23.44 -11.85 -6.80
N GLY A 588 23.74 -10.66 -7.32
CA GLY A 588 25.07 -10.30 -7.80
C GLY A 588 25.48 -10.94 -9.12
N ALA A 589 24.64 -11.79 -9.73
CA ALA A 589 24.94 -12.49 -10.97
C ALA A 589 24.37 -11.81 -12.22
N GLY A 590 23.50 -10.81 -12.05
CA GLY A 590 22.86 -10.06 -13.15
C GLY A 590 21.56 -10.72 -13.65
N VAL A 591 21.25 -10.51 -14.93
CA VAL A 591 19.93 -10.78 -15.48
C VAL A 591 19.62 -12.28 -15.57
N HIS A 592 18.53 -12.67 -14.93
CA HIS A 592 17.86 -13.96 -15.07
C HIS A 592 16.77 -13.88 -16.14
N ARG A 593 16.23 -15.03 -16.54
CA ARG A 593 15.08 -15.11 -17.43
C ARG A 593 14.02 -16.01 -16.81
N LEU A 594 12.86 -15.43 -16.50
CA LEU A 594 11.70 -16.16 -16.03
C LEU A 594 10.92 -16.72 -17.23
N TYR A 595 10.44 -17.95 -17.11
CA TYR A 595 9.67 -18.64 -18.13
C TYR A 595 8.35 -19.15 -17.56
N PRO A 596 7.24 -19.08 -18.33
CA PRO A 596 5.96 -19.63 -17.93
C PRO A 596 6.08 -21.13 -17.63
N ALA A 597 5.49 -21.55 -16.53
CA ALA A 597 5.41 -22.94 -16.12
C ALA A 597 3.97 -23.25 -15.69
N ASN A 598 3.49 -24.44 -16.07
CA ASN A 598 2.16 -24.93 -15.75
C ASN A 598 2.24 -26.30 -15.08
N ALA A 599 1.49 -26.48 -14.01
CA ALA A 599 1.30 -27.79 -13.38
C ALA A 599 -0.13 -28.29 -13.65
N ASP A 600 -0.27 -29.59 -13.91
CA ASP A 600 -1.55 -30.24 -14.14
C ASP A 600 -2.16 -30.85 -12.85
N VAL A 601 -1.82 -30.26 -11.71
CA VAL A 601 -2.26 -30.69 -10.39
C VAL A 601 -3.41 -29.81 -9.93
N THR A 602 -4.63 -30.33 -9.98
CA THR A 602 -5.86 -29.62 -9.57
C THR A 602 -6.66 -30.47 -8.61
N ASP A 603 -7.54 -29.83 -7.83
CA ASP A 603 -8.57 -30.52 -7.07
C ASP A 603 -9.83 -30.80 -7.91
N ASP A 604 -10.82 -31.45 -7.32
CA ASP A 604 -12.10 -31.77 -7.97
C ASP A 604 -12.92 -30.51 -8.31
N ALA A 605 -12.66 -29.37 -7.68
CA ALA A 605 -13.29 -28.08 -7.96
C ALA A 605 -12.58 -27.31 -9.08
N GLY A 606 -11.44 -27.80 -9.56
CA GLY A 606 -10.62 -27.17 -10.60
C GLY A 606 -9.61 -26.14 -10.09
N ASN A 607 -9.42 -26.04 -8.78
CA ASN A 607 -8.39 -25.16 -8.21
C ASN A 607 -6.99 -25.70 -8.51
N THR A 608 -6.06 -24.83 -8.90
CA THR A 608 -4.65 -25.20 -9.10
C THR A 608 -3.97 -25.43 -7.75
N LEU A 609 -3.64 -26.68 -7.45
CA LEU A 609 -3.00 -27.07 -6.20
C LEU A 609 -1.47 -26.87 -6.22
N VAL A 610 -0.84 -26.91 -7.40
CA VAL A 610 0.59 -26.69 -7.56
C VAL A 610 0.83 -25.56 -8.54
N THR A 611 1.57 -24.54 -8.13
CA THR A 611 2.09 -23.49 -9.00
C THR A 611 3.58 -23.64 -9.20
N ALA A 612 4.10 -23.10 -10.32
CA ALA A 612 5.49 -23.27 -10.72
C ALA A 612 6.06 -22.04 -11.42
N TYR A 613 7.30 -21.67 -11.09
CA TYR A 613 8.00 -20.51 -11.67
C TYR A 613 9.44 -20.93 -12.01
N ALA A 614 9.76 -20.90 -13.31
CA ALA A 614 11.03 -21.39 -13.82
C ALA A 614 11.97 -20.25 -14.19
N ALA A 615 13.20 -20.27 -13.71
CA ALA A 615 14.20 -19.26 -14.03
C ALA A 615 15.46 -19.91 -14.65
N ALA A 616 15.88 -19.39 -15.81
CA ALA A 616 17.21 -19.63 -16.32
C ALA A 616 18.18 -18.64 -15.68
N ARG A 617 19.20 -19.16 -15.00
CA ARG A 617 20.17 -18.40 -14.22
C ARG A 617 21.41 -18.05 -15.03
N PRO A 618 22.13 -16.97 -14.68
CA PRO A 618 23.37 -16.58 -15.36
C PRO A 618 24.50 -17.60 -15.26
N ASP A 619 24.51 -18.46 -14.21
CA ASP A 619 25.50 -19.55 -14.01
C ASP A 619 25.26 -20.75 -14.95
N GLY A 620 24.22 -20.70 -15.76
CA GLY A 620 23.85 -21.77 -16.68
C GLY A 620 23.04 -22.90 -16.05
N GLU A 621 22.68 -22.78 -14.79
CA GLU A 621 21.68 -23.63 -14.15
C GLU A 621 20.27 -23.11 -14.40
N TRP A 622 19.31 -23.99 -14.25
CA TRP A 622 17.90 -23.69 -14.16
C TRP A 622 17.42 -23.92 -12.74
N SER A 623 16.52 -23.05 -12.29
CA SER A 623 15.84 -23.21 -11.03
C SER A 623 14.33 -23.19 -11.24
N LEU A 624 13.63 -24.01 -10.47
CA LEU A 624 12.17 -24.13 -10.52
C LEU A 624 11.64 -24.02 -9.10
N LEU A 625 10.87 -22.96 -8.85
CA LEU A 625 10.13 -22.72 -7.61
C LEU A 625 8.76 -23.39 -7.77
N LEU A 626 8.47 -24.36 -6.92
CA LEU A 626 7.25 -25.16 -6.91
C LEU A 626 6.52 -24.95 -5.58
N ILE A 627 5.26 -24.56 -5.63
CA ILE A 627 4.45 -24.35 -4.44
C ILE A 627 3.29 -25.37 -4.45
N ASN A 628 3.33 -26.32 -3.53
CA ASN A 628 2.22 -27.25 -3.29
C ASN A 628 1.27 -26.68 -2.25
N LYS A 629 0.12 -26.19 -2.70
CA LYS A 629 -0.95 -25.60 -1.87
C LYS A 629 -1.95 -26.66 -1.37
N ASP A 630 -1.76 -27.94 -1.64
CA ASP A 630 -2.58 -29.00 -1.05
C ASP A 630 -2.23 -29.17 0.43
N ALA A 631 -3.16 -28.85 1.32
CA ALA A 631 -2.97 -28.94 2.77
C ALA A 631 -2.79 -30.37 3.27
N THR A 632 -3.22 -31.36 2.48
CA THR A 632 -3.37 -32.77 2.91
C THR A 632 -2.47 -33.73 2.17
N ASN A 633 -2.23 -33.52 0.87
CA ASN A 633 -1.57 -34.51 0.02
C ASN A 633 -0.23 -34.03 -0.52
N ALA A 634 0.73 -34.93 -0.57
CA ALA A 634 1.92 -34.78 -1.37
C ALA A 634 1.67 -35.16 -2.82
N HIS A 635 2.34 -34.47 -3.74
CA HIS A 635 2.22 -34.73 -5.17
C HIS A 635 3.54 -35.16 -5.79
N ALA A 636 3.51 -36.18 -6.66
CA ALA A 636 4.68 -36.69 -7.36
C ALA A 636 4.67 -36.18 -8.80
N VAL A 637 5.39 -35.11 -9.08
CA VAL A 637 5.38 -34.44 -10.39
C VAL A 637 6.59 -34.81 -11.24
N ARG A 638 6.40 -34.89 -12.56
CA ARG A 638 7.47 -34.94 -13.54
C ARG A 638 7.70 -33.54 -14.10
N VAL A 639 8.95 -33.08 -14.17
CA VAL A 639 9.29 -31.75 -14.70
C VAL A 639 9.84 -31.88 -16.11
N GLN A 640 9.27 -31.10 -17.03
CA GLN A 640 9.68 -31.06 -18.44
C GLN A 640 9.86 -29.61 -18.89
N PHE A 641 10.91 -29.36 -19.65
CA PHE A 641 11.20 -28.08 -20.30
C PHE A 641 11.02 -28.27 -21.80
N ALA A 642 10.01 -27.62 -22.35
CA ALA A 642 9.61 -27.86 -23.74
C ALA A 642 9.61 -26.56 -24.57
N ASP A 643 10.07 -26.64 -25.81
CA ASP A 643 9.80 -25.69 -26.87
C ASP A 643 9.23 -26.43 -28.09
N GLU A 644 8.95 -25.73 -29.18
CA GLU A 644 8.38 -26.34 -30.42
C GLU A 644 9.23 -27.46 -31.00
N LYS A 645 10.52 -27.56 -30.68
CA LYS A 645 11.52 -28.42 -31.35
C LYS A 645 12.19 -29.43 -30.43
N SER A 646 12.15 -29.17 -29.11
CA SER A 646 12.90 -29.95 -28.15
C SER A 646 12.17 -30.11 -26.82
N GLN A 647 12.46 -31.24 -26.16
CA GLN A 647 12.04 -31.51 -24.80
C GLN A 647 13.27 -31.81 -23.97
N ARG A 648 13.47 -31.06 -22.90
CA ARG A 648 14.60 -31.17 -21.97
C ARG A 648 14.11 -31.49 -20.58
N HIS A 649 14.99 -31.99 -19.74
CA HIS A 649 14.70 -32.34 -18.35
C HIS A 649 15.94 -32.05 -17.50
N PHE A 650 15.77 -31.99 -16.20
CA PHE A 650 16.91 -31.98 -15.27
C PHE A 650 17.70 -33.28 -15.39
N ASP A 651 19.03 -33.16 -15.45
CA ASP A 651 19.93 -34.31 -15.57
C ASP A 651 21.15 -34.17 -14.64
N GLY A 652 21.53 -35.28 -13.98
CA GLY A 652 22.61 -35.31 -13.05
C GLY A 652 22.22 -34.82 -11.66
N LYS A 653 23.19 -34.33 -10.92
CA LYS A 653 23.02 -33.94 -9.52
C LYS A 653 22.25 -32.63 -9.39
N LEU A 654 21.16 -32.61 -8.61
CA LEU A 654 20.37 -31.42 -8.31
C LEU A 654 20.62 -30.90 -6.89
N SER A 655 20.38 -29.64 -6.68
CA SER A 655 20.07 -29.08 -5.37
C SER A 655 18.54 -29.03 -5.21
N VAL A 656 18.02 -29.58 -4.12
CA VAL A 656 16.61 -29.58 -3.77
C VAL A 656 16.48 -29.02 -2.37
N THR A 657 15.80 -27.89 -2.24
CA THR A 657 15.47 -27.25 -0.96
C THR A 657 13.95 -27.30 -0.79
N THR A 658 13.48 -27.80 0.36
CA THR A 658 12.05 -27.93 0.65
C THR A 658 11.73 -27.33 2.02
N PHE A 659 10.63 -26.57 2.10
CA PHE A 659 10.11 -25.99 3.33
C PHE A 659 8.58 -26.05 3.33
N GLY A 660 7.99 -26.49 4.40
CA GLY A 660 6.54 -26.60 4.50
C GLY A 660 6.07 -27.06 5.88
N ALA A 661 4.89 -27.68 5.90
CA ALA A 661 4.24 -28.13 7.13
C ALA A 661 4.99 -29.25 7.89
N ALA A 662 6.07 -29.80 7.34
CA ALA A 662 6.95 -30.73 8.02
C ALA A 662 8.06 -30.01 8.80
N GLU A 663 8.52 -28.87 8.30
CA GLU A 663 9.63 -28.10 8.86
C GLU A 663 9.14 -26.96 9.76
N TYR A 664 7.86 -26.55 9.66
CA TYR A 664 7.34 -25.40 10.39
C TYR A 664 5.88 -25.63 10.80
N VAL A 665 5.59 -25.48 12.09
CA VAL A 665 4.23 -25.55 12.64
C VAL A 665 4.05 -24.46 13.68
N TRP A 666 3.15 -23.50 13.41
CA TRP A 666 2.82 -22.44 14.36
C TRP A 666 1.87 -22.95 15.45
N HIS A 667 2.17 -22.64 16.70
CA HIS A 667 1.34 -22.96 17.88
C HIS A 667 0.85 -21.68 18.55
N PRO A 668 -0.43 -21.33 18.36
CA PRO A 668 -1.01 -20.13 18.97
C PRO A 668 -1.15 -20.31 20.48
N ALA A 669 -0.62 -19.36 21.25
CA ALA A 669 -0.70 -19.31 22.70
C ALA A 669 -0.62 -17.87 23.25
N GLY A 670 -1.20 -16.89 22.54
CA GLY A 670 -1.08 -15.46 22.87
C GLY A 670 0.38 -15.02 22.88
N ALA A 671 0.83 -14.33 23.92
CA ALA A 671 2.22 -13.88 24.04
C ALA A 671 3.27 -15.02 24.08
N MET A 672 2.82 -16.26 24.26
CA MET A 672 3.67 -17.46 24.25
C MET A 672 3.61 -18.23 22.93
N SER A 673 2.98 -17.66 21.89
CA SER A 673 2.91 -18.28 20.58
C SER A 673 4.30 -18.52 20.00
N GLN A 674 4.49 -19.68 19.37
CA GLN A 674 5.79 -20.07 18.80
C GLN A 674 5.61 -21.10 17.69
N ALA A 675 6.61 -21.22 16.82
CA ALA A 675 6.69 -22.34 15.92
C ALA A 675 7.48 -23.52 16.53
N LEU A 676 6.98 -24.76 16.31
CA LEU A 676 7.67 -25.97 16.69
C LEU A 676 7.16 -27.16 15.83
N PRO A 677 7.95 -27.70 14.87
CA PRO A 677 9.30 -27.25 14.48
C PRO A 677 9.32 -25.81 13.94
N ASP A 678 10.50 -25.17 13.92
CA ASP A 678 10.75 -23.80 13.51
C ASP A 678 11.77 -23.68 12.37
N GLY A 679 11.83 -24.67 11.49
CA GLY A 679 12.79 -24.78 10.39
C GLY A 679 14.08 -25.50 10.81
N PRO A 680 15.17 -25.40 10.03
CA PRO A 680 15.29 -24.77 8.72
C PRO A 680 14.70 -25.60 7.57
N PRO A 681 14.69 -25.11 6.32
CA PRO A 681 14.35 -25.91 5.14
C PRO A 681 15.20 -27.17 5.01
N ALA A 682 14.59 -28.27 4.59
CA ALA A 682 15.28 -29.52 4.31
C ALA A 682 16.04 -29.43 2.97
N VAL A 683 17.30 -29.87 2.96
CA VAL A 683 18.14 -29.82 1.76
C VAL A 683 18.58 -31.25 1.37
N SER A 684 18.47 -31.53 0.09
CA SER A 684 18.92 -32.83 -0.47
C SER A 684 19.58 -32.65 -1.83
N SER A 685 20.26 -33.66 -2.32
CA SER A 685 20.97 -33.59 -3.61
C SER A 685 20.84 -34.92 -4.38
N PRO A 686 19.63 -35.23 -4.90
CA PRO A 686 19.40 -36.44 -5.69
C PRO A 686 19.98 -36.31 -7.10
N ASP A 687 20.20 -37.45 -7.73
CA ASP A 687 20.48 -37.53 -9.17
C ASP A 687 19.16 -37.58 -9.94
N ALA A 688 19.02 -36.70 -10.92
CA ALA A 688 17.85 -36.60 -11.79
C ALA A 688 18.12 -37.23 -13.17
N ARG A 689 17.05 -37.73 -13.77
CA ARG A 689 16.99 -38.28 -15.12
C ARG A 689 15.63 -37.94 -15.75
N ALA A 690 15.44 -38.27 -17.00
CA ALA A 690 14.23 -38.00 -17.75
C ALA A 690 12.93 -38.51 -17.12
N ASP A 691 13.01 -39.62 -16.37
CA ASP A 691 11.87 -40.25 -15.71
C ASP A 691 11.72 -39.90 -14.22
N THR A 692 12.60 -39.05 -13.70
CA THR A 692 12.57 -38.65 -12.29
C THR A 692 11.28 -37.97 -11.93
N ARG A 693 10.66 -38.40 -10.84
CA ARG A 693 9.52 -37.75 -10.21
C ARG A 693 9.98 -37.08 -8.93
N PHE A 694 9.60 -35.80 -8.80
CA PHE A 694 9.89 -35.02 -7.61
C PHE A 694 8.67 -35.05 -6.68
N ILE A 695 8.90 -35.44 -5.44
CA ILE A 695 7.85 -35.43 -4.42
C ILE A 695 7.76 -34.00 -3.85
N LEU A 696 6.62 -33.39 -4.01
CA LEU A 696 6.26 -32.13 -3.39
C LEU A 696 5.45 -32.44 -2.13
N PRO A 697 6.00 -32.29 -0.92
CA PRO A 697 5.25 -32.55 0.32
C PRO A 697 3.98 -31.69 0.38
N ARG A 698 3.01 -32.08 1.19
CA ARG A 698 1.82 -31.25 1.43
C ARG A 698 2.22 -29.90 1.98
N ALA A 699 1.48 -28.85 1.62
CA ALA A 699 1.68 -27.49 2.14
C ALA A 699 3.17 -27.10 2.12
N SER A 700 3.82 -27.09 0.94
CA SER A 700 5.27 -26.88 0.86
C SER A 700 5.70 -26.03 -0.34
N ILE A 701 6.84 -25.38 -0.16
CA ILE A 701 7.66 -24.77 -1.21
C ILE A 701 8.81 -25.74 -1.51
N THR A 702 9.10 -26.00 -2.78
CA THR A 702 10.25 -26.79 -3.20
C THR A 702 11.00 -26.02 -4.30
N VAL A 703 12.29 -25.81 -4.12
CA VAL A 703 13.18 -25.29 -5.17
C VAL A 703 14.04 -26.42 -5.72
N LEU A 704 13.91 -26.68 -7.01
CA LEU A 704 14.80 -27.57 -7.77
C LEU A 704 15.80 -26.73 -8.53
N ARG A 705 17.10 -27.06 -8.45
CA ARG A 705 18.14 -26.34 -9.17
C ARG A 705 19.16 -27.30 -9.76
N GLY A 706 19.49 -27.11 -11.04
CA GLY A 706 20.48 -27.91 -11.75
C GLY A 706 20.52 -27.63 -13.26
N LYS A 707 21.20 -28.53 -13.97
CA LYS A 707 21.38 -28.42 -15.43
C LYS A 707 20.31 -29.19 -16.19
N LEU A 708 20.00 -28.71 -17.38
CA LEU A 708 19.12 -29.40 -18.32
C LEU A 708 19.93 -30.17 -19.35
N ARG A 709 19.35 -31.32 -19.76
CA ARG A 709 19.80 -32.10 -20.90
C ARG A 709 18.68 -32.28 -21.92
#